data_4d649085249583b0561b80a94c735735
#
_entry.id   4d649085249583b0561b80a94c735735
#
_cell.length_a   1.000
_cell.length_b   1.000
_cell.length_c   1.000
_cell.angle_alpha   90.00
_cell.angle_beta   90.00
_cell.angle_gamma   90.00
#
_symmetry.space_group_name_H-M   'P 1'
#
loop_
_entity.id
_entity.type
_entity.pdbx_description
1 polymer ?
#
loop_
_entity_poly.entity_id
_entity_poly.type
_entity_poly.pdbx_seq_one_letter_code
_entity_poly.pdbx_strand_id
1 'polypeptide(L)'
;MNSRTQALKDALSEAIQAPRLCTLLLTDICDSTALIERMGDNAAAELFRQHDRLVVELQHRWRGHLIDRSDGLLLLFDRPIDGLSFALDYARGLKAVGDAHAVALCARQGLHVGEVLTWRNSDEAVSIGAKPLEVEGLAKPTAARLMSMAHPGQILISAVVQSLTHRAARELGDRAERLLWKSHGRWRLKGLPNAMEIYEVGEVGLTPLRGPRNCTKARRDVPLWRRPAALATEFALIFILASILWFFGRPEPAIAFAERDWVVIGDLHNLTDSTTLSESLVQALRLSLQQSNDVNLVSEKRARDMLNLMKQSDSTKIDRALGAQIALRAGAKALVLPSVANVGGNLRVSVEVIDPVTQETVYMYQAQGQGQRSLPASLDAVSSNMREGLRETLASINGNSAPLPRVSTANMDALNAYALGEREFGVGHYLRARDYYLRAIELDPTFALANVGVARCHFHLGNTPVGLPYLDRAISLRSTLLPREQVYLDAWYVQIKDPRNADEKWMQMTSLYPDDVDAAENTAHALEVRHRYKEALVYAKRAASSRYDFDPLSLELVGRMQLALGDTKQALANFRSARSSGLASAAVWEAVALAVLGDFSEAHTILPAQGRLDTAYFDQVSIYLDEKRSEKALAEMERLSSAMDRSSARYRQSLVAKAATQYAQGKHADALLTINETLPAALASIATGAEGVTKRSDAVVAASLALLSQRLGHTAVAKKVLQALTTTPELTRMPSVAEQILLLQARMALLEGHANDAIQLLKSHLDGSETYQHHVILKEAYLALDDQRSASNEISWLKIAHGRAYAEFGGCGWCQQPMNVFDAAMAAGR
;
A
#
# COMPACT_ATOMS: atom_id res chain seq x y z
N MET A 1 27.52 -50.69 88.14
CA MET A 1 27.11 -50.58 86.74
C MET A 1 28.24 -50.25 85.74
N ASN A 2 29.48 -49.91 86.24
CA ASN A 2 30.56 -49.48 85.34
C ASN A 2 31.47 -50.63 84.76
N SER A 3 31.53 -51.81 85.35
CA SER A 3 32.42 -52.82 84.89
C SER A 3 31.86 -53.59 83.66
N ARG A 4 30.52 -53.79 83.54
CA ARG A 4 29.88 -54.40 82.39
C ARG A 4 29.89 -53.57 81.15
N THR A 5 29.78 -52.27 81.33
CA THR A 5 29.79 -51.30 80.21
C THR A 5 31.24 -51.13 79.70
N GLN A 6 32.26 -51.24 80.55
CA GLN A 6 33.63 -51.14 80.11
C GLN A 6 34.07 -52.47 79.41
N ALA A 7 33.67 -53.60 79.92
CA ALA A 7 33.94 -54.91 79.27
C ALA A 7 33.21 -55.04 77.94
N LEU A 8 32.02 -54.45 77.78
CA LEU A 8 31.31 -54.42 76.50
C LEU A 8 31.96 -53.42 75.48
N LYS A 9 32.54 -52.32 76.00
CA LYS A 9 33.32 -51.39 75.19
C LYS A 9 34.64 -51.99 74.73
N ASP A 10 35.34 -52.74 75.64
CA ASP A 10 36.58 -53.39 75.29
C ASP A 10 36.35 -54.55 74.33
N ALA A 11 35.31 -55.37 74.52
CA ALA A 11 34.92 -56.43 73.60
C ALA A 11 34.43 -55.90 72.20
N LEU A 12 33.73 -54.73 72.17
CA LEU A 12 33.41 -54.04 70.95
C LEU A 12 34.61 -53.40 70.23
N SER A 13 35.61 -52.96 71.01
CA SER A 13 36.87 -52.43 70.49
C SER A 13 37.76 -53.45 69.84
N GLU A 14 37.77 -54.69 70.37
CA GLU A 14 38.54 -55.82 69.80
C GLU A 14 37.92 -56.45 68.58
N ALA A 15 36.61 -56.26 68.32
CA ALA A 15 35.89 -56.82 67.19
C ALA A 15 35.99 -55.97 65.90
N ILE A 16 36.26 -54.68 66.00
CA ILE A 16 36.33 -53.80 64.83
C ILE A 16 37.79 -53.51 64.53
N GLN A 17 38.24 -54.03 63.35
CA GLN A 17 39.58 -53.73 62.87
C GLN A 17 39.66 -52.25 62.47
N ALA A 18 40.82 -51.63 62.69
CA ALA A 18 41.04 -50.25 62.24
C ALA A 18 40.75 -50.12 60.75
N PRO A 19 40.25 -48.92 60.31
CA PRO A 19 39.99 -48.67 58.86
C PRO A 19 41.23 -48.97 58.04
N ARG A 20 41.10 -49.80 57.04
CA ARG A 20 42.20 -50.12 56.13
C ARG A 20 41.87 -49.83 54.68
N LEU A 21 42.84 -49.41 53.88
CA LEU A 21 42.73 -49.15 52.49
C LEU A 21 42.69 -50.50 51.74
N CYS A 22 41.56 -50.73 51.05
CA CYS A 22 41.36 -51.95 50.26
C CYS A 22 40.78 -51.67 48.89
N THR A 23 40.98 -52.66 48.02
CA THR A 23 40.33 -52.62 46.66
C THR A 23 39.11 -53.50 46.73
N LEU A 24 37.98 -52.92 46.37
CA LEU A 24 36.71 -53.61 46.24
C LEU A 24 36.35 -53.81 44.75
N LEU A 25 36.04 -55.06 44.44
CA LEU A 25 35.47 -55.48 43.15
C LEU A 25 34.04 -55.94 43.37
N LEU A 26 33.09 -55.27 42.68
CA LEU A 26 31.72 -55.78 42.57
C LEU A 26 31.47 -56.19 41.14
N THR A 27 30.81 -57.32 40.97
CA THR A 27 30.44 -57.87 39.69
C THR A 27 28.95 -58.24 39.68
N ASP A 28 28.37 -58.22 38.53
CA ASP A 28 26.96 -58.60 38.26
C ASP A 28 26.90 -59.35 36.93
N ILE A 29 26.42 -60.61 36.91
CA ILE A 29 26.23 -61.36 35.65
C ILE A 29 25.09 -60.81 34.89
N CYS A 30 25.35 -60.48 33.64
CA CYS A 30 24.35 -59.86 32.75
C CYS A 30 23.26 -60.87 32.40
N ASP A 31 21.99 -60.41 32.54
CA ASP A 31 20.79 -61.14 32.11
C ASP A 31 20.71 -62.57 32.63
N SER A 32 21.19 -62.83 33.83
CA SER A 32 21.24 -64.14 34.46
C SER A 32 19.89 -64.87 34.52
N THR A 33 18.82 -64.15 34.82
CA THR A 33 17.45 -64.69 34.82
C THR A 33 16.99 -65.11 33.40
N ALA A 34 17.22 -64.30 32.38
CA ALA A 34 16.89 -64.66 31.02
C ALA A 34 17.79 -65.78 30.47
N LEU A 35 19.02 -65.95 31.01
CA LEU A 35 19.92 -67.04 30.71
C LEU A 35 19.38 -68.37 31.26
N ILE A 36 18.90 -68.37 32.49
CA ILE A 36 18.27 -69.54 33.13
C ILE A 36 17.02 -69.94 32.34
N GLU A 37 16.16 -68.93 31.97
CA GLU A 37 14.94 -69.23 31.22
C GLU A 37 15.24 -69.88 29.89
N ARG A 38 16.29 -69.46 29.18
CA ARG A 38 16.65 -70.01 27.86
C ARG A 38 17.29 -71.40 27.93
N MET A 39 18.11 -71.61 28.91
CA MET A 39 18.87 -72.86 29.02
C MET A 39 18.11 -73.98 29.73
N GLY A 40 17.13 -73.65 30.57
CA GLY A 40 16.51 -74.57 31.52
C GLY A 40 17.35 -74.80 32.77
N ASP A 41 16.70 -75.15 33.89
CA ASP A 41 17.28 -75.18 35.20
C ASP A 41 18.52 -76.13 35.32
N ASN A 42 18.49 -77.28 34.67
CA ASN A 42 19.59 -78.23 34.75
C ASN A 42 20.85 -77.73 34.03
N ALA A 43 20.74 -77.22 32.85
CA ALA A 43 21.87 -76.64 32.07
C ALA A 43 22.46 -75.46 32.74
N ALA A 44 21.58 -74.57 33.25
CA ALA A 44 21.96 -73.37 33.98
C ALA A 44 22.73 -73.76 35.28
N ALA A 45 22.27 -74.74 36.00
CA ALA A 45 22.97 -75.27 37.23
C ALA A 45 24.38 -75.75 36.93
N GLU A 46 24.62 -76.47 35.83
CA GLU A 46 25.95 -76.89 35.40
C GLU A 46 26.83 -75.71 35.03
N LEU A 47 26.32 -74.73 34.28
CA LEU A 47 27.01 -73.47 33.92
C LEU A 47 27.42 -72.70 35.17
N PHE A 48 26.52 -72.55 36.16
CA PHE A 48 26.85 -71.88 37.42
C PHE A 48 27.84 -72.67 38.30
N ARG A 49 27.86 -74.02 38.25
CA ARG A 49 28.92 -74.80 38.93
C ARG A 49 30.29 -74.56 38.29
N GLN A 50 30.36 -74.42 36.96
CA GLN A 50 31.61 -74.04 36.28
C GLN A 50 32.03 -72.60 36.57
N HIS A 51 31.07 -71.65 36.61
CA HIS A 51 31.30 -70.30 37.06
C HIS A 51 31.88 -70.26 38.50
N ASP A 52 31.35 -71.10 39.42
CA ASP A 52 31.81 -71.13 40.79
C ASP A 52 33.26 -71.71 40.91
N ARG A 53 33.58 -72.68 40.11
CA ARG A 53 34.96 -73.24 40.01
C ARG A 53 35.92 -72.15 39.52
N LEU A 54 35.50 -71.34 38.48
CA LEU A 54 36.30 -70.26 37.98
C LEU A 54 36.53 -69.19 39.05
N VAL A 55 35.48 -68.78 39.79
CA VAL A 55 35.62 -67.83 40.88
C VAL A 55 36.56 -68.25 41.95
N VAL A 56 36.49 -69.55 42.43
CA VAL A 56 37.38 -70.09 43.44
C VAL A 56 38.82 -70.14 42.91
N GLU A 57 39.06 -70.56 41.66
CA GLU A 57 40.39 -70.56 41.05
C GLU A 57 41.01 -69.17 41.03
N LEU A 58 40.26 -68.18 40.54
CA LEU A 58 40.74 -66.82 40.43
C LEU A 58 40.91 -66.12 41.76
N GLN A 59 40.08 -66.45 42.76
CA GLN A 59 40.23 -66.02 44.15
C GLN A 59 41.58 -66.47 44.77
N HIS A 60 41.93 -67.74 44.58
CA HIS A 60 43.23 -68.29 45.06
C HIS A 60 44.39 -67.62 44.27
N ARG A 61 44.29 -67.53 42.97
CA ARG A 61 45.35 -66.96 42.11
C ARG A 61 45.69 -65.51 42.49
N TRP A 62 44.67 -64.73 42.72
CA TRP A 62 44.78 -63.25 42.92
C TRP A 62 44.57 -62.79 44.37
N ARG A 63 44.59 -63.75 45.32
CA ARG A 63 44.49 -63.56 46.76
C ARG A 63 43.26 -62.66 47.12
N GLY A 64 42.12 -62.82 46.45
CA GLY A 64 40.90 -62.11 46.72
C GLY A 64 40.11 -62.74 47.87
N HIS A 65 39.52 -61.93 48.70
CA HIS A 65 38.61 -62.36 49.75
C HIS A 65 37.16 -62.18 49.28
N LEU A 66 36.43 -63.28 49.05
CA LEU A 66 35.01 -63.25 48.73
C LEU A 66 34.21 -62.93 49.98
N ILE A 67 33.47 -61.79 49.94
CA ILE A 67 32.64 -61.26 51.03
C ILE A 67 31.17 -61.64 50.83
N ASP A 68 30.67 -61.48 49.57
CA ASP A 68 29.30 -61.80 49.26
C ASP A 68 29.13 -62.33 47.83
N ARG A 69 28.11 -63.22 47.71
CA ARG A 69 27.84 -63.92 46.49
C ARG A 69 26.34 -63.99 46.15
N SER A 70 25.46 -63.24 46.83
CA SER A 70 24.00 -63.30 46.66
C SER A 70 23.53 -62.80 45.35
N ASP A 71 23.85 -61.52 45.05
CA ASP A 71 23.39 -60.74 43.83
C ASP A 71 24.55 -60.36 42.92
N GLY A 72 25.61 -61.18 42.87
CA GLY A 72 26.91 -60.99 42.24
C GLY A 72 28.06 -61.21 43.21
N LEU A 73 29.27 -60.89 42.75
CA LEU A 73 30.43 -61.09 43.59
C LEU A 73 30.86 -59.77 44.22
N LEU A 74 31.04 -59.74 45.54
CA LEU A 74 31.79 -58.76 46.29
C LEU A 74 33.09 -59.30 46.75
N LEU A 75 34.21 -58.84 46.21
CA LEU A 75 35.55 -59.28 46.55
C LEU A 75 36.39 -58.12 47.09
N LEU A 76 37.26 -58.47 48.05
CA LEU A 76 38.20 -57.53 48.68
C LEU A 76 39.62 -57.97 48.31
N PHE A 77 40.49 -57.02 47.94
CA PHE A 77 41.89 -57.22 47.62
C PHE A 77 42.75 -56.23 48.41
N ASP A 78 43.90 -56.64 48.85
CA ASP A 78 44.89 -55.78 49.55
C ASP A 78 45.62 -54.91 48.52
N ARG A 79 45.78 -55.36 47.28
CA ARG A 79 46.47 -54.66 46.22
C ARG A 79 45.51 -54.38 45.05
N PRO A 80 45.46 -53.08 44.52
CA PRO A 80 44.62 -52.74 43.37
C PRO A 80 44.92 -53.56 42.13
N ILE A 81 46.15 -53.89 41.87
CA ILE A 81 46.58 -54.70 40.71
C ILE A 81 46.06 -56.17 40.78
N ASP A 82 45.95 -56.76 41.97
CA ASP A 82 45.38 -58.07 42.11
C ASP A 82 43.86 -58.06 41.81
N GLY A 83 43.15 -57.02 42.30
CA GLY A 83 41.75 -56.85 41.95
C GLY A 83 41.50 -56.63 40.46
N LEU A 84 42.36 -55.81 39.79
CA LEU A 84 42.29 -55.63 38.35
C LEU A 84 42.59 -56.92 37.59
N SER A 85 43.62 -57.67 37.99
CA SER A 85 43.99 -58.92 37.39
C SER A 85 42.89 -59.96 37.49
N PHE A 86 42.23 -60.06 38.68
CA PHE A 86 41.04 -60.88 38.86
C PHE A 86 39.93 -60.42 37.88
N ALA A 87 39.61 -59.11 37.79
CA ALA A 87 38.55 -58.63 36.95
C ALA A 87 38.78 -58.96 35.45
N LEU A 88 40.03 -58.85 34.96
CA LEU A 88 40.41 -59.20 33.58
C LEU A 88 40.31 -60.70 33.31
N ASP A 89 40.84 -61.53 34.22
CA ASP A 89 40.78 -63.03 34.11
C ASP A 89 39.35 -63.52 34.26
N TYR A 90 38.55 -62.94 35.12
CA TYR A 90 37.11 -63.16 35.23
C TYR A 90 36.35 -62.90 33.96
N ALA A 91 36.57 -61.76 33.32
CA ALA A 91 35.94 -61.39 32.03
C ALA A 91 36.32 -62.47 30.97
N ARG A 92 37.58 -62.91 30.92
CA ARG A 92 38.06 -63.89 29.96
C ARG A 92 37.49 -65.27 30.27
N GLY A 93 37.48 -65.64 31.55
CA GLY A 93 36.94 -66.93 32.01
C GLY A 93 35.43 -67.04 31.76
N LEU A 94 34.68 -65.98 32.03
CA LEU A 94 33.25 -65.95 31.70
C LEU A 94 33.01 -66.18 30.20
N LYS A 95 33.80 -65.55 29.34
CA LYS A 95 33.71 -65.77 27.90
C LYS A 95 34.01 -67.24 27.52
N ALA A 96 35.06 -67.77 28.07
CA ALA A 96 35.40 -69.16 27.80
C ALA A 96 34.31 -70.17 28.27
N VAL A 97 33.73 -69.93 29.48
CA VAL A 97 32.59 -70.71 29.98
C VAL A 97 31.37 -70.56 29.10
N GLY A 98 31.10 -69.33 28.64
CA GLY A 98 30.00 -69.06 27.73
C GLY A 98 30.16 -69.71 26.37
N ASP A 99 31.35 -69.61 25.79
CA ASP A 99 31.67 -70.23 24.49
C ASP A 99 31.53 -71.81 24.58
N ALA A 100 31.92 -72.46 25.71
CA ALA A 100 31.76 -73.90 25.95
C ALA A 100 30.27 -74.31 26.00
N HIS A 101 29.38 -73.41 26.38
CA HIS A 101 27.94 -73.70 26.47
C HIS A 101 27.12 -73.04 25.35
N ALA A 102 27.79 -72.48 24.34
CA ALA A 102 27.19 -71.71 23.24
C ALA A 102 26.25 -70.57 23.67
N VAL A 103 26.59 -69.90 24.76
CA VAL A 103 25.86 -68.76 25.33
C VAL A 103 26.76 -67.51 25.53
N ALA A 104 26.25 -66.39 25.41
CA ALA A 104 26.99 -65.17 25.69
C ALA A 104 26.97 -64.91 27.22
N LEU A 105 28.05 -65.21 27.90
CA LEU A 105 28.19 -65.00 29.32
C LEU A 105 29.19 -63.89 29.61
N CYS A 106 28.74 -62.83 30.24
CA CYS A 106 29.55 -61.69 30.62
C CYS A 106 29.06 -61.05 31.95
N ALA A 107 29.91 -60.29 32.59
CA ALA A 107 29.52 -59.53 33.77
C ALA A 107 29.84 -58.04 33.63
N ARG A 108 29.08 -57.23 34.33
CA ARG A 108 29.40 -55.82 34.63
C ARG A 108 30.32 -55.81 35.83
N GLN A 109 31.38 -54.99 35.79
CA GLN A 109 32.34 -54.95 36.85
C GLN A 109 32.66 -53.55 37.29
N GLY A 110 32.72 -53.28 38.58
CA GLY A 110 33.09 -52.02 39.18
C GLY A 110 34.19 -52.15 40.23
N LEU A 111 35.35 -51.51 40.02
CA LEU A 111 36.49 -51.57 40.87
C LEU A 111 36.83 -50.22 41.50
N HIS A 112 36.96 -50.20 42.83
CA HIS A 112 37.30 -48.96 43.55
C HIS A 112 38.24 -49.25 44.72
N VAL A 113 39.15 -48.34 45.03
CA VAL A 113 40.04 -48.36 46.18
C VAL A 113 39.58 -47.32 47.20
N GLY A 114 39.40 -47.73 48.42
CA GLY A 114 39.01 -46.85 49.52
C GLY A 114 39.12 -47.49 50.89
N GLU A 115 38.91 -46.67 51.88
CA GLU A 115 38.94 -47.17 53.29
C GLU A 115 37.67 -47.97 53.57
N VAL A 116 37.86 -49.07 54.22
CA VAL A 116 36.81 -49.98 54.69
C VAL A 116 37.03 -50.40 56.11
N LEU A 117 35.96 -50.62 56.83
CA LEU A 117 35.90 -51.29 58.11
C LEU A 117 35.50 -52.70 57.88
N THR A 118 36.22 -53.64 58.53
CA THR A 118 35.92 -55.07 58.46
C THR A 118 35.78 -55.67 59.84
N TRP A 119 34.81 -56.54 60.02
CA TRP A 119 34.69 -57.33 61.28
C TRP A 119 34.23 -58.73 60.97
N ARG A 120 34.56 -59.66 61.85
CA ARG A 120 34.12 -61.06 61.83
C ARG A 120 32.81 -61.11 62.60
N ASN A 121 31.83 -61.82 62.03
CA ASN A 121 30.60 -62.19 62.73
C ASN A 121 30.89 -63.41 63.64
N SER A 122 30.12 -63.54 64.71
CA SER A 122 30.22 -64.72 65.58
C SER A 122 29.82 -66.00 64.85
N ASP A 123 30.38 -67.13 65.25
CA ASP A 123 30.03 -68.46 64.66
C ASP A 123 28.53 -68.75 64.81
N GLU A 124 27.86 -68.26 65.84
CA GLU A 124 26.42 -68.37 66.02
C GLU A 124 25.67 -67.52 64.89
N ALA A 125 26.09 -66.26 64.63
CA ALA A 125 25.51 -65.44 63.60
C ALA A 125 25.74 -66.08 62.21
N VAL A 126 26.91 -66.65 61.97
CA VAL A 126 27.22 -67.34 60.71
C VAL A 126 26.37 -68.61 60.55
N SER A 127 26.09 -69.34 61.62
CA SER A 127 25.26 -70.55 61.57
C SER A 127 23.80 -70.27 61.17
N ILE A 128 23.29 -69.10 61.45
CA ILE A 128 21.96 -68.65 61.12
C ILE A 128 21.91 -67.80 59.82
N GLY A 129 23.04 -67.75 59.03
CA GLY A 129 23.07 -67.17 57.71
C GLY A 129 23.77 -65.81 57.59
N ALA A 130 24.41 -65.30 58.66
CA ALA A 130 25.23 -64.11 58.54
C ALA A 130 26.57 -64.45 57.83
N LYS A 131 27.11 -63.42 57.13
CA LYS A 131 28.40 -63.55 56.43
C LYS A 131 29.56 -63.74 57.47
N PRO A 132 30.53 -64.54 57.22
CA PRO A 132 31.65 -64.67 58.10
C PRO A 132 32.47 -63.39 58.31
N LEU A 133 32.53 -62.57 57.31
CA LEU A 133 33.20 -61.25 57.26
C LEU A 133 32.28 -60.20 56.73
N GLU A 134 32.13 -59.10 57.45
CA GLU A 134 31.39 -57.94 56.98
C GLU A 134 32.35 -56.81 56.55
N VAL A 135 31.89 -56.01 55.55
CA VAL A 135 32.66 -54.89 54.99
C VAL A 135 31.76 -53.71 54.86
N GLU A 136 32.10 -52.59 55.48
CA GLU A 136 31.39 -51.31 55.38
C GLU A 136 32.37 -50.18 55.14
N GLY A 137 31.87 -49.13 54.52
CA GLY A 137 32.61 -47.94 54.12
C GLY A 137 32.15 -47.36 52.79
N LEU A 138 32.52 -46.14 52.51
CA LEU A 138 32.12 -45.43 51.26
C LEU A 138 32.68 -46.08 49.97
N ALA A 139 33.69 -46.92 50.10
CA ALA A 139 34.29 -47.70 48.99
C ALA A 139 33.31 -48.72 48.40
N LYS A 140 32.48 -49.35 49.25
CA LYS A 140 31.50 -50.36 48.83
C LYS A 140 30.40 -49.79 47.92
N PRO A 141 29.65 -48.74 48.31
CA PRO A 141 28.69 -48.09 47.43
C PRO A 141 29.36 -47.49 46.19
N THR A 142 30.59 -47.00 46.24
CA THR A 142 31.31 -46.49 45.07
C THR A 142 31.54 -47.56 44.02
N ALA A 143 32.11 -48.76 44.43
CA ALA A 143 32.29 -49.86 43.51
C ALA A 143 30.94 -50.36 42.94
N ALA A 144 29.88 -50.43 43.77
CA ALA A 144 28.51 -50.73 43.32
C ALA A 144 27.95 -49.76 42.29
N ARG A 145 28.22 -48.46 42.41
CA ARG A 145 27.81 -47.47 41.41
C ARG A 145 28.56 -47.69 40.10
N LEU A 146 29.88 -47.92 40.13
CA LEU A 146 30.67 -48.21 38.93
C LEU A 146 30.13 -49.45 38.23
N MET A 147 29.90 -50.56 38.95
CA MET A 147 29.29 -51.77 38.39
C MET A 147 27.93 -51.49 37.74
N SER A 148 27.05 -50.72 38.43
CA SER A 148 25.68 -50.39 37.90
C SER A 148 25.65 -49.51 36.64
N MET A 149 26.73 -48.77 36.42
CA MET A 149 26.89 -47.93 35.20
C MET A 149 27.52 -48.66 34.03
N ALA A 150 28.15 -49.82 34.30
CA ALA A 150 28.86 -50.57 33.31
C ALA A 150 27.91 -51.25 32.30
N HIS A 151 28.36 -51.34 31.09
CA HIS A 151 27.72 -52.13 30.03
C HIS A 151 28.08 -53.59 30.20
N PRO A 152 27.34 -54.51 29.59
CA PRO A 152 27.77 -55.96 29.59
C PRO A 152 29.22 -56.09 29.09
N GLY A 153 30.03 -56.82 29.89
CA GLY A 153 31.47 -57.06 29.63
C GLY A 153 32.38 -55.84 29.95
N GLN A 154 31.85 -54.75 30.52
CA GLN A 154 32.61 -53.53 30.82
C GLN A 154 33.16 -53.57 32.25
N ILE A 155 34.45 -53.23 32.39
CA ILE A 155 35.12 -53.07 33.67
C ILE A 155 35.34 -51.58 33.92
N LEU A 156 34.57 -50.99 34.81
CA LEU A 156 34.68 -49.57 35.18
C LEU A 156 35.49 -49.41 36.46
N ILE A 157 36.42 -48.49 36.42
CA ILE A 157 37.35 -48.29 37.56
C ILE A 157 37.36 -46.77 37.91
N SER A 158 37.57 -46.46 39.17
CA SER A 158 37.79 -45.10 39.61
C SER A 158 39.20 -44.58 39.24
N ALA A 159 39.38 -43.29 39.11
CA ALA A 159 40.66 -42.63 38.83
C ALA A 159 41.77 -43.10 39.80
N VAL A 160 41.43 -43.37 41.10
CA VAL A 160 42.39 -43.89 42.10
C VAL A 160 42.89 -45.28 41.71
N VAL A 161 41.97 -46.16 41.32
CA VAL A 161 42.34 -47.50 40.83
C VAL A 161 43.20 -47.40 39.60
N GLN A 162 42.78 -46.56 38.63
CA GLN A 162 43.54 -46.37 37.40
C GLN A 162 44.96 -45.89 37.69
N SER A 163 45.15 -44.88 38.55
CA SER A 163 46.47 -44.35 38.90
C SER A 163 47.38 -45.36 39.53
N LEU A 164 46.84 -46.20 40.46
CA LEU A 164 47.60 -47.23 41.17
C LEU A 164 47.91 -48.43 40.29
N THR A 165 46.94 -48.92 39.50
CA THR A 165 47.09 -50.08 38.64
C THR A 165 47.92 -49.80 37.39
N HIS A 166 47.82 -48.60 36.84
CA HIS A 166 48.58 -48.17 35.64
C HIS A 166 50.09 -48.18 35.94
N ARG A 167 50.47 -47.74 37.14
CA ARG A 167 51.87 -47.80 37.59
C ARG A 167 52.36 -49.21 37.78
N ALA A 168 51.49 -50.09 38.31
CA ALA A 168 51.79 -51.49 38.53
C ALA A 168 51.55 -52.39 37.33
N ALA A 169 51.14 -51.85 36.18
CA ALA A 169 50.77 -52.66 35.00
C ALA A 169 51.90 -53.59 34.49
N ARG A 170 53.15 -53.21 34.72
CA ARG A 170 54.29 -54.07 34.36
C ARG A 170 54.26 -55.46 35.09
N GLU A 171 53.61 -55.59 36.21
CA GLU A 171 53.41 -56.83 36.90
C GLU A 171 52.50 -57.82 36.15
N LEU A 172 51.74 -57.36 35.18
CA LEU A 172 50.90 -58.15 34.30
C LEU A 172 51.65 -58.80 33.15
N GLY A 173 52.96 -58.52 33.00
CA GLY A 173 53.80 -59.03 31.93
C GLY A 173 53.38 -58.61 30.55
N ASP A 174 53.45 -59.51 29.55
CA ASP A 174 53.09 -59.23 28.12
C ASP A 174 51.61 -58.78 27.93
N ARG A 175 50.79 -58.94 28.98
CA ARG A 175 49.37 -58.47 28.94
C ARG A 175 49.27 -57.01 29.11
N ALA A 176 50.21 -56.31 29.72
CA ALA A 176 50.19 -54.88 29.92
C ALA A 176 50.10 -54.12 28.62
N GLU A 177 50.71 -54.59 27.54
CA GLU A 177 50.71 -54.01 26.25
C GLU A 177 49.36 -54.15 25.49
N ARG A 178 48.54 -55.14 25.90
CA ARG A 178 47.20 -55.37 25.28
C ARG A 178 46.06 -54.75 26.05
N LEU A 179 46.35 -54.03 27.14
CA LEU A 179 45.34 -53.35 27.94
C LEU A 179 44.92 -52.04 27.31
N LEU A 180 43.66 -51.93 27.16
CA LEU A 180 43.02 -50.65 26.70
C LEU A 180 42.52 -49.85 27.89
N TRP A 181 42.91 -48.61 27.96
CA TRP A 181 42.48 -47.70 29.00
C TRP A 181 41.74 -46.55 28.35
N LYS A 182 40.51 -46.27 28.83
CA LYS A 182 39.68 -45.19 28.27
C LYS A 182 39.08 -44.33 29.38
N SER A 183 39.36 -43.01 29.37
CA SER A 183 38.68 -42.11 30.27
C SER A 183 37.28 -41.82 29.75
N HIS A 184 36.31 -41.86 30.66
CA HIS A 184 34.91 -41.46 30.36
C HIS A 184 34.56 -40.13 30.99
N GLY A 185 35.57 -39.37 31.49
CA GLY A 185 35.42 -38.05 32.11
C GLY A 185 34.82 -38.13 33.53
N ARG A 186 34.38 -36.98 34.01
CA ARG A 186 33.89 -36.84 35.37
C ARG A 186 32.40 -37.19 35.49
N TRP A 187 32.09 -37.94 36.54
CA TRP A 187 30.75 -38.39 36.85
C TRP A 187 30.41 -38.12 38.30
N ARG A 188 29.17 -37.69 38.55
CA ARG A 188 28.63 -37.48 39.89
C ARG A 188 27.81 -38.70 40.27
N LEU A 189 28.28 -39.39 41.29
CA LEU A 189 27.63 -40.58 41.82
C LEU A 189 26.72 -40.20 42.99
N LYS A 190 25.51 -40.75 43.04
CA LYS A 190 24.55 -40.45 44.10
C LYS A 190 25.06 -40.92 45.46
N GLY A 191 25.10 -39.98 46.44
CA GLY A 191 25.56 -40.22 47.79
C GLY A 191 27.09 -40.05 47.97
N LEU A 192 27.81 -39.62 46.94
CA LEU A 192 29.20 -39.19 47.04
C LEU A 192 29.30 -37.67 46.90
N PRO A 193 30.14 -36.99 47.74
CA PRO A 193 30.17 -35.54 47.76
C PRO A 193 30.76 -34.92 46.49
N ASN A 194 31.75 -35.58 45.88
CA ASN A 194 32.51 -35.04 44.76
C ASN A 194 32.31 -35.87 43.48
N ALA A 195 32.33 -35.19 42.33
CA ALA A 195 32.42 -35.84 41.04
C ALA A 195 33.81 -36.50 40.87
N MET A 196 33.83 -37.72 40.40
CA MET A 196 35.06 -38.48 40.17
C MET A 196 35.23 -38.81 38.68
N GLU A 197 36.46 -38.92 38.23
CA GLU A 197 36.77 -39.39 36.89
C GLU A 197 36.70 -40.93 36.86
N ILE A 198 36.08 -41.47 35.84
CA ILE A 198 35.83 -42.87 35.64
C ILE A 198 36.59 -43.34 34.40
N TYR A 199 37.24 -44.47 34.54
CA TYR A 199 37.97 -45.12 33.46
C TYR A 199 37.37 -46.50 33.17
N GLU A 200 37.53 -46.93 31.96
CA GLU A 200 37.30 -48.28 31.51
C GLU A 200 38.64 -48.94 31.23
N VAL A 201 38.78 -50.16 31.68
CA VAL A 201 39.96 -50.96 31.40
C VAL A 201 39.55 -52.34 30.91
N GLY A 202 40.27 -52.86 29.94
CA GLY A 202 40.00 -54.20 29.43
C GLY A 202 40.91 -54.56 28.28
N GLU A 203 40.70 -55.74 27.71
CA GLU A 203 41.54 -56.33 26.64
C GLU A 203 40.86 -56.16 25.28
N VAL A 204 41.64 -56.10 24.21
CA VAL A 204 41.13 -56.01 22.84
C VAL A 204 40.17 -57.17 22.55
N GLY A 205 38.98 -56.88 22.09
CA GLY A 205 37.92 -57.82 21.72
C GLY A 205 37.06 -58.32 22.90
N LEU A 206 37.35 -57.89 24.15
CA LEU A 206 36.55 -58.20 25.33
C LEU A 206 35.85 -56.96 25.91
N THR A 207 36.46 -55.80 25.74
CA THR A 207 35.94 -54.56 26.34
C THR A 207 35.14 -53.74 25.34
N PRO A 208 33.95 -53.22 25.69
CA PRO A 208 33.07 -52.49 24.74
C PRO A 208 33.54 -51.10 24.41
N LEU A 209 34.37 -50.43 25.19
CA LEU A 209 34.87 -49.08 25.06
C LEU A 209 33.76 -48.03 24.83
N ARG A 210 32.61 -48.26 25.43
CA ARG A 210 31.42 -47.38 25.35
C ARG A 210 31.28 -46.51 26.59
N GLY A 211 30.73 -45.32 26.39
CA GLY A 211 30.44 -44.45 27.54
C GLY A 211 29.52 -45.12 28.56
N PRO A 212 29.81 -45.00 29.87
CA PRO A 212 28.98 -45.59 30.90
C PRO A 212 27.51 -45.17 30.79
N ARG A 213 26.60 -46.02 31.26
CA ARG A 213 25.16 -45.75 31.23
C ARG A 213 24.78 -44.63 32.21
N ASN A 214 24.03 -43.64 31.76
CA ASN A 214 23.35 -42.73 32.67
C ASN A 214 22.26 -43.50 33.41
N CYS A 215 22.29 -43.42 34.73
CA CYS A 215 21.28 -44.07 35.57
C CYS A 215 20.86 -43.11 36.70
N THR A 216 19.76 -43.43 37.37
CA THR A 216 19.25 -42.63 38.50
C THR A 216 20.27 -42.46 39.63
N LYS A 217 21.30 -43.30 39.65
CA LYS A 217 22.35 -43.35 40.68
C LYS A 217 23.67 -42.71 40.23
N ALA A 218 23.82 -42.34 38.93
CA ALA A 218 25.05 -41.75 38.39
C ALA A 218 24.75 -40.92 37.13
N ARG A 219 25.32 -39.70 37.05
CA ARG A 219 25.19 -38.81 35.89
C ARG A 219 26.53 -38.17 35.54
N ARG A 220 26.74 -37.90 34.26
CA ARG A 220 27.95 -37.21 33.79
C ARG A 220 27.99 -35.78 34.34
N ASP A 221 29.12 -35.33 34.86
CA ASP A 221 29.34 -34.01 35.39
C ASP A 221 29.73 -33.08 34.22
N VAL A 222 28.70 -32.51 33.50
CA VAL A 222 28.92 -31.59 32.39
C VAL A 222 28.75 -30.18 32.93
N PRO A 223 29.69 -29.22 32.66
CA PRO A 223 29.58 -27.83 33.04
C PRO A 223 28.27 -27.24 32.52
N LEU A 224 27.67 -26.26 33.26
CA LEU A 224 26.36 -25.67 32.97
C LEU A 224 26.28 -25.08 31.54
N TRP A 225 27.36 -24.44 31.10
CA TRP A 225 27.45 -23.80 29.77
C TRP A 225 27.54 -24.81 28.57
N ARG A 226 27.85 -26.07 28.85
CA ARG A 226 27.84 -27.16 27.82
C ARG A 226 26.61 -28.06 27.88
N ARG A 227 25.62 -27.71 28.67
CA ARG A 227 24.35 -28.45 28.69
C ARG A 227 23.52 -28.10 27.46
N PRO A 228 22.78 -29.03 26.83
CA PRO A 228 21.98 -28.76 25.63
C PRO A 228 21.01 -27.62 25.80
N ALA A 229 20.42 -27.46 26.99
CA ALA A 229 19.54 -26.36 27.30
C ALA A 229 20.25 -24.98 27.35
N ALA A 230 21.50 -24.95 27.89
CA ALA A 230 22.28 -23.70 27.91
C ALA A 230 22.75 -23.31 26.49
N LEU A 231 23.18 -24.27 25.70
CA LEU A 231 23.54 -24.04 24.30
C LEU A 231 22.33 -23.52 23.47
N ALA A 232 21.15 -24.09 23.70
CA ALA A 232 19.92 -23.63 23.04
C ALA A 232 19.56 -22.19 23.43
N THR A 233 19.75 -21.81 24.70
CA THR A 233 19.53 -20.42 25.15
C THR A 233 20.59 -19.47 24.61
N GLU A 234 21.83 -19.85 24.51
CA GLU A 234 22.91 -19.07 23.90
C GLU A 234 22.62 -18.83 22.40
N PHE A 235 22.24 -19.87 21.66
CA PHE A 235 21.85 -19.75 20.25
C PHE A 235 20.60 -18.89 20.08
N ALA A 236 19.58 -19.01 20.94
CA ALA A 236 18.40 -18.16 20.92
C ALA A 236 18.74 -16.70 21.20
N LEU A 237 19.61 -16.42 22.16
CA LEU A 237 20.08 -15.05 22.46
C LEU A 237 20.88 -14.45 21.31
N ILE A 238 21.79 -15.22 20.70
CA ILE A 238 22.55 -14.76 19.52
C ILE A 238 21.60 -14.50 18.35
N PHE A 239 20.62 -15.36 18.11
CA PHE A 239 19.63 -15.16 17.06
C PHE A 239 18.75 -13.94 17.32
N ILE A 240 18.30 -13.74 18.54
CA ILE A 240 17.55 -12.54 18.95
C ILE A 240 18.41 -11.29 18.78
N LEU A 241 19.65 -11.31 19.23
CA LEU A 241 20.57 -10.17 19.10
C LEU A 241 20.88 -9.87 17.63
N ALA A 242 21.11 -10.90 16.81
CA ALA A 242 21.30 -10.76 15.38
C ALA A 242 20.03 -10.22 14.68
N SER A 243 18.84 -10.68 15.10
CA SER A 243 17.56 -10.17 14.60
C SER A 243 17.32 -8.73 15.00
N ILE A 244 17.66 -8.35 16.23
CA ILE A 244 17.60 -6.98 16.72
C ILE A 244 18.58 -6.09 15.95
N LEU A 245 19.84 -6.52 15.80
CA LEU A 245 20.85 -5.81 15.02
C LEU A 245 20.46 -5.70 13.54
N TRP A 246 19.84 -6.72 12.96
CA TRP A 246 19.34 -6.67 11.60
C TRP A 246 18.12 -5.77 11.47
N PHE A 247 17.22 -5.73 12.46
CA PHE A 247 16.04 -4.87 12.47
C PHE A 247 16.40 -3.40 12.68
N PHE A 248 17.29 -3.11 13.64
CA PHE A 248 17.78 -1.74 13.91
C PHE A 248 18.91 -1.30 12.98
N GLY A 249 19.63 -2.21 12.36
CA GLY A 249 20.65 -1.94 11.37
C GLY A 249 20.12 -1.78 9.94
N ARG A 250 18.82 -1.95 9.72
CA ARG A 250 18.19 -1.49 8.50
C ARG A 250 18.25 0.05 8.53
N PRO A 251 18.92 0.69 7.56
CA PRO A 251 18.79 2.13 7.44
C PRO A 251 17.28 2.40 7.31
N GLU A 252 16.70 3.13 8.26
CA GLU A 252 15.37 3.69 8.04
C GLU A 252 15.45 4.42 6.70
N PRO A 253 14.49 4.20 5.78
CA PRO A 253 14.47 5.02 4.58
C PRO A 253 14.44 6.45 5.06
N ALA A 254 15.40 7.25 4.60
CA ALA A 254 15.57 8.64 5.04
C ALA A 254 14.30 9.45 4.76
N ILE A 255 13.40 8.96 3.86
CA ILE A 255 12.03 9.44 3.66
C ILE A 255 11.09 8.25 3.82
N ALA A 256 10.18 8.33 4.82
CA ALA A 256 9.12 7.33 4.98
C ALA A 256 7.96 7.68 4.02
N PHE A 257 7.83 6.92 2.92
CA PHE A 257 6.70 7.00 2.01
C PHE A 257 5.51 6.18 2.55
N ALA A 258 4.33 6.80 2.57
CA ALA A 258 3.05 6.12 2.74
C ALA A 258 2.44 5.83 1.35
N GLU A 259 1.43 4.97 1.31
CA GLU A 259 0.67 4.75 0.08
C GLU A 259 0.13 6.08 -0.48
N ARG A 260 0.38 6.33 -1.77
CA ARG A 260 -0.05 7.51 -2.51
C ARG A 260 0.52 8.85 -2.02
N ASP A 261 1.72 8.83 -1.46
CA ASP A 261 2.43 10.08 -1.17
C ASP A 261 2.80 10.81 -2.47
N TRP A 262 2.81 12.13 -2.37
CA TRP A 262 3.07 13.01 -3.50
C TRP A 262 4.55 13.24 -3.71
N VAL A 263 4.96 13.32 -4.99
CA VAL A 263 6.30 13.75 -5.39
C VAL A 263 6.22 14.84 -6.45
N VAL A 264 7.17 15.76 -6.39
CA VAL A 264 7.37 16.80 -7.42
C VAL A 264 8.46 16.33 -8.35
N ILE A 265 8.27 16.46 -9.65
CA ILE A 265 9.33 16.27 -10.65
C ILE A 265 9.82 17.65 -11.07
N GLY A 266 11.11 17.92 -10.87
CA GLY A 266 11.75 19.12 -11.37
C GLY A 266 12.20 19.01 -12.83
N ASP A 267 12.77 20.09 -13.36
CA ASP A 267 13.24 20.13 -14.73
C ASP A 267 14.52 19.30 -14.92
N LEU A 268 14.71 18.77 -16.12
CA LEU A 268 15.89 17.95 -16.43
C LEU A 268 17.20 18.78 -16.37
N HIS A 269 18.18 18.26 -15.66
CA HIS A 269 19.54 18.75 -15.74
C HIS A 269 20.25 18.08 -16.92
N ASN A 270 20.22 18.72 -18.08
CA ASN A 270 20.80 18.21 -19.31
C ASN A 270 22.28 18.56 -19.40
N LEU A 271 23.13 17.56 -19.34
CA LEU A 271 24.60 17.63 -19.48
C LEU A 271 25.09 17.08 -20.83
N THR A 272 24.17 17.02 -21.82
CA THR A 272 24.50 16.62 -23.19
C THR A 272 24.47 17.83 -24.13
N ASP A 273 25.04 17.68 -25.34
CA ASP A 273 25.00 18.71 -26.37
C ASP A 273 23.65 18.88 -27.07
N SER A 274 22.65 18.00 -26.76
CA SER A 274 21.34 18.01 -27.37
C SER A 274 20.33 18.76 -26.49
N THR A 275 19.87 19.91 -26.95
CA THR A 275 18.88 20.74 -26.26
C THR A 275 17.44 20.19 -26.33
N THR A 276 17.16 19.29 -27.27
CA THR A 276 15.80 18.76 -27.54
C THR A 276 15.38 17.65 -26.60
N LEU A 277 16.30 17.09 -25.79
CA LEU A 277 16.02 15.96 -24.90
C LEU A 277 15.33 16.34 -23.59
N SER A 278 15.32 17.62 -23.21
CA SER A 278 14.95 18.01 -21.84
C SER A 278 13.46 17.76 -21.54
N GLU A 279 12.56 18.23 -22.37
CA GLU A 279 11.13 18.10 -22.14
C GLU A 279 10.63 16.67 -22.32
N SER A 280 11.15 15.98 -23.34
CA SER A 280 10.76 14.60 -23.64
C SER A 280 11.16 13.62 -22.55
N LEU A 281 12.33 13.79 -21.92
CA LEU A 281 12.79 12.91 -20.84
C LEU A 281 12.02 13.14 -19.55
N VAL A 282 11.67 14.39 -19.21
CA VAL A 282 10.83 14.70 -18.04
C VAL A 282 9.44 14.11 -18.24
N GLN A 283 8.87 14.26 -19.43
CA GLN A 283 7.53 13.72 -19.73
C GLN A 283 7.53 12.18 -19.76
N ALA A 284 8.58 11.56 -20.30
CA ALA A 284 8.74 10.11 -20.27
C ALA A 284 8.84 9.59 -18.83
N LEU A 285 9.64 10.26 -17.98
CA LEU A 285 9.74 9.92 -16.55
C LEU A 285 8.38 10.09 -15.86
N ARG A 286 7.65 11.15 -16.16
CA ARG A 286 6.31 11.40 -15.63
C ARG A 286 5.34 10.26 -16.01
N LEU A 287 5.29 9.90 -17.30
CA LEU A 287 4.45 8.79 -17.79
C LEU A 287 4.83 7.45 -17.15
N SER A 288 6.13 7.20 -16.96
CA SER A 288 6.59 5.98 -16.32
C SER A 288 6.21 5.92 -14.84
N LEU A 289 6.32 7.03 -14.11
CA LEU A 289 5.95 7.11 -12.69
C LEU A 289 4.44 7.14 -12.46
N GLN A 290 3.66 7.65 -13.41
CA GLN A 290 2.18 7.59 -13.34
C GLN A 290 1.62 6.18 -13.38
N GLN A 291 2.44 5.17 -13.75
CA GLN A 291 2.08 3.76 -13.65
C GLN A 291 2.11 3.22 -12.23
N SER A 292 2.72 3.96 -11.28
CA SER A 292 2.75 3.58 -9.87
C SER A 292 1.38 3.72 -9.23
N ASN A 293 1.01 2.73 -8.39
CA ASN A 293 -0.16 2.83 -7.52
C ASN A 293 0.15 3.48 -6.16
N ASP A 294 1.45 3.56 -5.83
CA ASP A 294 1.91 3.96 -4.50
C ASP A 294 2.49 5.39 -4.47
N VAL A 295 2.71 5.99 -5.64
CA VAL A 295 3.27 7.34 -5.77
C VAL A 295 2.35 8.22 -6.61
N ASN A 296 1.99 9.39 -6.08
CA ASN A 296 1.26 10.43 -6.80
C ASN A 296 2.22 11.51 -7.31
N LEU A 297 1.97 11.98 -8.51
CA LEU A 297 2.75 13.07 -9.09
C LEU A 297 2.02 14.41 -9.01
N VAL A 298 2.68 15.43 -8.51
CA VAL A 298 2.22 16.80 -8.65
C VAL A 298 2.19 17.14 -10.14
N SER A 299 1.03 17.58 -10.63
CA SER A 299 0.88 17.94 -12.04
C SER A 299 1.81 19.09 -12.42
N GLU A 300 2.23 19.14 -13.68
CA GLU A 300 3.10 20.22 -14.15
C GLU A 300 2.42 21.58 -14.03
N LYS A 301 1.13 21.66 -14.38
CA LYS A 301 0.30 22.85 -14.19
C LYS A 301 0.41 23.35 -12.75
N ARG A 302 0.19 22.47 -11.76
CA ARG A 302 0.24 22.82 -10.35
C ARG A 302 1.63 23.29 -9.90
N ALA A 303 2.69 22.62 -10.37
CA ALA A 303 4.05 23.06 -10.08
C ALA A 303 4.33 24.49 -10.66
N ARG A 304 3.81 24.78 -11.87
CA ARG A 304 3.91 26.11 -12.50
C ARG A 304 3.05 27.16 -11.80
N ASP A 305 1.83 26.82 -11.40
CA ASP A 305 0.97 27.71 -10.61
C ASP A 305 1.64 28.13 -9.29
N MET A 306 2.36 27.18 -8.63
CA MET A 306 3.16 27.50 -7.44
C MET A 306 4.34 28.44 -7.74
N LEU A 307 5.01 28.29 -8.89
CA LEU A 307 6.03 29.26 -9.33
C LEU A 307 5.44 30.66 -9.48
N ASN A 308 4.26 30.78 -10.08
CA ASN A 308 3.55 32.05 -10.23
C ASN A 308 3.19 32.67 -8.88
N LEU A 309 2.70 31.88 -7.92
CA LEU A 309 2.47 32.33 -6.55
C LEU A 309 3.75 32.80 -5.84
N MET A 310 4.89 32.24 -6.22
CA MET A 310 6.21 32.66 -5.74
C MET A 310 6.78 33.86 -6.51
N LYS A 311 5.97 34.47 -7.41
CA LYS A 311 6.37 35.60 -8.29
C LYS A 311 7.54 35.23 -9.21
N GLN A 312 7.66 33.96 -9.57
CA GLN A 312 8.61 33.48 -10.56
C GLN A 312 7.94 33.41 -11.94
N SER A 313 8.72 33.54 -12.99
CA SER A 313 8.21 33.39 -14.36
C SER A 313 7.88 31.93 -14.65
N ASP A 314 6.86 31.68 -15.48
CA ASP A 314 6.51 30.33 -15.98
C ASP A 314 7.67 29.61 -16.70
N SER A 315 8.62 30.40 -17.23
CA SER A 315 9.84 29.88 -17.88
C SER A 315 10.98 29.55 -16.90
N THR A 316 10.80 29.83 -15.59
CA THR A 316 11.84 29.54 -14.58
C THR A 316 11.99 28.03 -14.42
N LYS A 317 13.23 27.55 -14.47
CA LYS A 317 13.54 26.14 -14.27
C LYS A 317 13.31 25.72 -12.82
N ILE A 318 12.61 24.60 -12.65
CA ILE A 318 12.41 23.95 -11.35
C ILE A 318 13.66 23.16 -11.01
N ASP A 319 14.64 23.83 -10.45
CA ASP A 319 15.89 23.27 -9.94
C ASP A 319 15.71 22.67 -8.51
N ARG A 320 16.80 22.25 -7.88
CA ARG A 320 16.79 21.69 -6.52
C ARG A 320 16.15 22.64 -5.50
N ALA A 321 16.52 23.91 -5.49
CA ALA A 321 16.08 24.87 -4.49
C ALA A 321 14.59 25.24 -4.68
N LEU A 322 14.20 25.57 -5.91
CA LEU A 322 12.81 25.88 -6.24
C LEU A 322 11.92 24.64 -6.15
N GLY A 323 12.39 23.50 -6.63
CA GLY A 323 11.66 22.24 -6.55
C GLY A 323 11.43 21.79 -5.11
N ALA A 324 12.38 21.98 -4.22
CA ALA A 324 12.20 21.72 -2.79
C ALA A 324 11.15 22.65 -2.16
N GLN A 325 11.16 23.94 -2.51
CA GLN A 325 10.13 24.88 -2.05
C GLN A 325 8.74 24.54 -2.58
N ILE A 326 8.65 24.14 -3.86
CA ILE A 326 7.40 23.67 -4.47
C ILE A 326 6.93 22.41 -3.75
N ALA A 327 7.82 21.44 -3.51
CA ALA A 327 7.50 20.21 -2.83
C ALA A 327 6.96 20.47 -1.41
N LEU A 328 7.59 21.35 -0.64
CA LEU A 328 7.11 21.74 0.68
C LEU A 328 5.72 22.38 0.64
N ARG A 329 5.49 23.30 -0.29
CA ARG A 329 4.17 23.94 -0.46
C ARG A 329 3.13 22.98 -0.98
N ALA A 330 3.51 22.07 -1.89
CA ALA A 330 2.66 21.00 -2.37
C ALA A 330 2.48 19.89 -1.32
N GLY A 331 3.19 19.93 -0.18
CA GLY A 331 3.27 18.85 0.82
C GLY A 331 3.73 17.54 0.23
N ALA A 332 4.50 17.61 -0.84
CA ALA A 332 5.11 16.44 -1.43
C ALA A 332 6.23 15.91 -0.52
N LYS A 333 6.35 14.60 -0.45
CA LYS A 333 7.34 13.91 0.38
C LYS A 333 8.74 13.98 -0.21
N ALA A 334 8.84 14.11 -1.53
CA ALA A 334 10.13 14.19 -2.20
C ALA A 334 10.08 15.08 -3.44
N LEU A 335 11.25 15.61 -3.78
CA LEU A 335 11.56 16.17 -5.07
C LEU A 335 12.35 15.15 -5.88
N VAL A 336 11.95 14.93 -7.11
CA VAL A 336 12.60 14.04 -8.08
C VAL A 336 13.28 14.90 -9.13
N LEU A 337 14.62 14.87 -9.19
CA LEU A 337 15.40 15.61 -10.18
C LEU A 337 16.04 14.65 -11.19
N PRO A 338 15.55 14.65 -12.44
CA PRO A 338 16.20 13.92 -13.51
C PRO A 338 17.42 14.63 -14.06
N SER A 339 18.41 13.85 -14.49
CA SER A 339 19.57 14.33 -15.21
C SER A 339 19.97 13.38 -16.33
N VAL A 340 20.58 13.91 -17.40
CA VAL A 340 21.14 13.12 -18.49
C VAL A 340 22.54 13.62 -18.83
N ALA A 341 23.49 12.69 -19.00
CA ALA A 341 24.85 12.98 -19.34
C ALA A 341 25.38 12.00 -20.38
N ASN A 342 26.34 12.49 -21.22
CA ASN A 342 27.09 11.61 -22.12
C ASN A 342 28.37 11.19 -21.41
N VAL A 343 28.53 9.90 -21.16
CA VAL A 343 29.71 9.34 -20.48
C VAL A 343 30.32 8.27 -21.36
N GLY A 344 31.43 8.59 -21.98
CA GLY A 344 32.14 7.65 -22.83
C GLY A 344 31.38 7.16 -24.06
N GLY A 345 30.50 7.99 -24.63
CA GLY A 345 29.65 7.63 -25.78
C GLY A 345 28.31 6.95 -25.39
N ASN A 346 28.12 6.69 -24.11
CA ASN A 346 26.84 6.17 -23.58
C ASN A 346 26.05 7.30 -22.94
N LEU A 347 24.74 7.32 -23.17
CA LEU A 347 23.83 8.21 -22.46
C LEU A 347 23.46 7.58 -21.11
N ARG A 348 23.79 8.31 -20.05
CA ARG A 348 23.42 7.97 -18.67
C ARG A 348 22.23 8.83 -18.24
N VAL A 349 21.15 8.19 -17.87
CA VAL A 349 20.01 8.82 -17.22
C VAL A 349 20.15 8.58 -15.72
N SER A 350 20.04 9.63 -14.93
CA SER A 350 20.06 9.54 -13.46
C SER A 350 18.87 10.29 -12.89
N VAL A 351 18.34 9.81 -11.79
CA VAL A 351 17.24 10.43 -11.06
C VAL A 351 17.64 10.50 -9.59
N GLU A 352 17.65 11.71 -9.05
CA GLU A 352 17.86 11.98 -7.64
C GLU A 352 16.50 12.15 -6.95
N VAL A 353 16.32 11.45 -5.83
CA VAL A 353 15.20 11.67 -4.91
C VAL A 353 15.72 12.48 -3.73
N ILE A 354 15.16 13.65 -3.53
CA ILE A 354 15.64 14.68 -2.61
C ILE A 354 14.61 14.92 -1.53
N ASP A 355 15.04 14.99 -0.28
CA ASP A 355 14.23 15.45 0.83
C ASP A 355 13.98 16.97 0.70
N PRO A 356 12.72 17.42 0.58
CA PRO A 356 12.44 18.85 0.41
C PRO A 356 12.84 19.71 1.61
N VAL A 357 12.93 19.14 2.80
CA VAL A 357 13.26 19.86 4.04
C VAL A 357 14.77 20.08 4.15
N THR A 358 15.54 19.01 4.01
CA THR A 358 17.02 19.07 4.12
C THR A 358 17.71 19.45 2.82
N GLN A 359 17.02 19.27 1.69
CA GLN A 359 17.55 19.41 0.33
C GLN A 359 18.70 18.43 0.02
N GLU A 360 18.85 17.38 0.82
CA GLU A 360 19.83 16.33 0.59
C GLU A 360 19.28 15.24 -0.36
N THR A 361 20.18 14.69 -1.18
CA THR A 361 19.85 13.53 -2.02
C THR A 361 19.76 12.29 -1.15
N VAL A 362 18.58 11.73 -1.04
CA VAL A 362 18.29 10.55 -0.23
C VAL A 362 18.52 9.27 -1.02
N TYR A 363 18.08 9.26 -2.28
CA TYR A 363 18.27 8.13 -3.19
C TYR A 363 18.73 8.64 -4.54
N MET A 364 19.56 7.84 -5.21
CA MET A 364 19.98 8.07 -6.59
C MET A 364 19.86 6.79 -7.40
N TYR A 365 19.14 6.87 -8.51
CA TYR A 365 18.96 5.77 -9.45
C TYR A 365 19.55 6.15 -10.78
N GLN A 366 20.18 5.20 -11.45
CA GLN A 366 20.83 5.46 -12.75
C GLN A 366 20.72 4.26 -13.68
N ALA A 367 20.59 4.54 -14.97
CA ALA A 367 20.72 3.57 -16.04
C ALA A 367 21.50 4.20 -17.21
N GLN A 368 22.10 3.38 -18.04
CA GLN A 368 22.86 3.84 -19.20
C GLN A 368 22.61 2.97 -20.41
N GLY A 369 22.69 3.57 -21.59
CA GLY A 369 22.53 2.89 -22.85
C GLY A 369 23.21 3.62 -24.01
N GLN A 370 23.31 2.98 -25.17
CA GLN A 370 23.97 3.54 -26.33
C GLN A 370 23.01 4.34 -27.20
N GLY A 371 23.31 5.63 -27.40
CA GLY A 371 22.55 6.52 -28.27
C GLY A 371 21.13 6.83 -27.75
N GLN A 372 20.43 7.71 -28.46
CA GLN A 372 19.11 8.21 -28.06
C GLN A 372 18.01 7.11 -28.03
N ARG A 373 18.14 6.06 -28.86
CA ARG A 373 17.17 4.95 -28.91
C ARG A 373 17.11 4.13 -27.62
N SER A 374 18.14 4.18 -26.79
CA SER A 374 18.16 3.49 -25.49
C SER A 374 17.47 4.26 -24.37
N LEU A 375 17.15 5.54 -24.54
CA LEU A 375 16.62 6.42 -23.51
C LEU A 375 15.29 5.91 -22.92
N PRO A 376 14.29 5.45 -23.70
CA PRO A 376 13.06 4.92 -23.12
C PRO A 376 13.30 3.73 -22.19
N ALA A 377 14.14 2.77 -22.61
CA ALA A 377 14.49 1.61 -21.79
C ALA A 377 15.30 2.00 -20.53
N SER A 378 16.19 2.99 -20.64
CA SER A 378 16.94 3.51 -19.50
C SER A 378 16.02 4.22 -18.50
N LEU A 379 15.03 4.97 -18.96
CA LEU A 379 14.02 5.61 -18.12
C LEU A 379 13.12 4.59 -17.42
N ASP A 380 12.67 3.57 -18.13
CA ASP A 380 11.86 2.49 -17.54
C ASP A 380 12.64 1.78 -16.42
N ALA A 381 13.93 1.49 -16.65
CA ALA A 381 14.79 0.89 -15.64
C ALA A 381 14.97 1.78 -14.40
N VAL A 382 15.25 3.07 -14.61
CA VAL A 382 15.39 4.05 -13.51
C VAL A 382 14.08 4.20 -12.73
N SER A 383 12.96 4.31 -13.44
CA SER A 383 11.63 4.45 -12.81
C SER A 383 11.25 3.21 -12.00
N SER A 384 11.48 2.00 -12.53
CA SER A 384 11.19 0.76 -11.83
C SER A 384 12.04 0.63 -10.56
N ASN A 385 13.34 0.92 -10.65
CA ASN A 385 14.23 0.90 -9.49
C ASN A 385 13.85 1.95 -8.45
N MET A 386 13.40 3.13 -8.89
CA MET A 386 12.93 4.18 -8.00
C MET A 386 11.62 3.76 -7.29
N ARG A 387 10.65 3.18 -8.01
CA ARG A 387 9.39 2.69 -7.44
C ARG A 387 9.64 1.61 -6.39
N GLU A 388 10.56 0.68 -6.67
CA GLU A 388 10.99 -0.33 -5.69
C GLU A 388 11.63 0.31 -4.46
N GLY A 389 12.51 1.28 -4.65
CA GLY A 389 13.14 2.03 -3.55
C GLY A 389 12.15 2.88 -2.74
N LEU A 390 11.04 3.29 -3.34
CA LEU A 390 9.91 3.97 -2.69
C LEU A 390 8.88 2.99 -2.09
N ARG A 391 9.23 1.70 -1.96
CA ARG A 391 8.47 0.60 -1.33
C ARG A 391 7.33 0.01 -2.14
N GLU A 392 7.21 0.31 -3.42
CA GLU A 392 6.27 -0.42 -4.26
C GLU A 392 6.69 -1.89 -4.40
N THR A 393 5.77 -2.84 -4.31
CA THR A 393 6.11 -4.25 -4.39
C THR A 393 6.49 -4.64 -5.82
N LEU A 394 7.46 -5.54 -5.98
CA LEU A 394 7.84 -6.06 -7.30
C LEU A 394 6.66 -6.68 -8.05
N ALA A 395 5.68 -7.26 -7.36
CA ALA A 395 4.47 -7.78 -7.96
C ALA A 395 3.60 -6.66 -8.55
N SER A 396 3.47 -5.52 -7.84
CA SER A 396 2.77 -4.33 -8.34
C SER A 396 3.49 -3.72 -9.53
N ILE A 397 4.82 -3.56 -9.44
CA ILE A 397 5.62 -3.02 -10.54
C ILE A 397 5.48 -3.89 -11.80
N ASN A 398 5.64 -5.22 -11.68
CA ASN A 398 5.56 -6.13 -12.81
C ASN A 398 4.15 -6.27 -13.40
N GLY A 399 3.11 -6.16 -12.56
CA GLY A 399 1.72 -6.23 -12.99
C GLY A 399 1.21 -4.96 -13.68
N ASN A 400 1.73 -3.79 -13.28
CA ASN A 400 1.21 -2.48 -13.68
C ASN A 400 2.19 -1.67 -14.55
N SER A 401 3.34 -2.21 -14.91
CA SER A 401 4.33 -1.51 -15.74
C SER A 401 4.31 -2.04 -17.17
N ALA A 402 3.94 -1.18 -18.10
CA ALA A 402 4.15 -1.40 -19.52
C ALA A 402 5.34 -0.53 -20.00
N PRO A 403 6.19 -1.03 -20.90
CA PRO A 403 7.30 -0.25 -21.43
C PRO A 403 6.82 1.05 -22.07
N LEU A 404 7.54 2.16 -21.86
CA LEU A 404 7.21 3.49 -22.40
C LEU A 404 6.84 3.47 -23.90
N PRO A 405 7.56 2.76 -24.79
CA PRO A 405 7.18 2.71 -26.19
C PRO A 405 5.82 2.07 -26.45
N ARG A 406 5.29 1.29 -25.52
CA ARG A 406 3.96 0.66 -25.67
C ARG A 406 2.83 1.57 -25.21
N VAL A 407 3.07 2.39 -24.17
CA VAL A 407 2.04 3.26 -23.56
C VAL A 407 2.09 4.70 -24.05
N SER A 408 3.15 5.10 -24.76
CA SER A 408 3.28 6.45 -25.30
C SER A 408 3.73 6.40 -26.77
N THR A 409 5.00 6.65 -27.01
CA THR A 409 5.63 6.59 -28.33
C THR A 409 7.10 6.20 -28.21
N ALA A 410 7.61 5.46 -29.18
CA ALA A 410 9.04 5.22 -29.29
C ALA A 410 9.80 6.40 -29.94
N ASN A 411 9.09 7.38 -30.49
CA ASN A 411 9.65 8.55 -31.15
C ASN A 411 9.83 9.68 -30.15
N MET A 412 11.09 9.97 -29.79
CA MET A 412 11.42 11.02 -28.80
C MET A 412 11.02 12.43 -29.28
N ASP A 413 10.98 12.69 -30.57
CA ASP A 413 10.53 13.99 -31.10
C ASP A 413 9.01 14.13 -30.99
N ALA A 414 8.27 13.04 -31.18
CA ALA A 414 6.82 13.02 -30.94
C ALA A 414 6.52 13.23 -29.46
N LEU A 415 7.28 12.60 -28.56
CA LEU A 415 7.12 12.76 -27.12
C LEU A 415 7.47 14.21 -26.69
N ASN A 416 8.51 14.82 -27.28
CA ASN A 416 8.87 16.22 -27.03
C ASN A 416 7.74 17.16 -27.47
N ALA A 417 7.21 16.98 -28.65
CA ALA A 417 6.06 17.78 -29.13
C ALA A 417 4.85 17.63 -28.21
N TYR A 418 4.54 16.41 -27.76
CA TYR A 418 3.46 16.15 -26.81
C TYR A 418 3.70 16.86 -25.46
N ALA A 419 4.92 16.81 -24.92
CA ALA A 419 5.28 17.47 -23.67
C ALA A 419 5.09 19.00 -23.74
N LEU A 420 5.51 19.61 -24.85
CA LEU A 420 5.26 21.04 -25.11
C LEU A 420 3.76 21.33 -25.20
N GLY A 421 2.99 20.43 -25.81
CA GLY A 421 1.52 20.51 -25.87
C GLY A 421 0.87 20.49 -24.49
N GLU A 422 1.25 19.57 -23.61
CA GLU A 422 0.75 19.49 -22.22
C GLU A 422 1.08 20.77 -21.43
N ARG A 423 2.30 21.30 -21.59
CA ARG A 423 2.69 22.55 -20.94
C ARG A 423 1.83 23.75 -21.38
N GLU A 424 1.64 23.93 -22.69
CA GLU A 424 0.82 25.01 -23.22
C GLU A 424 -0.66 24.84 -22.87
N PHE A 425 -1.15 23.59 -22.81
CA PHE A 425 -2.50 23.28 -22.36
C PHE A 425 -2.70 23.66 -20.89
N GLY A 426 -1.74 23.34 -20.03
CA GLY A 426 -1.79 23.65 -18.60
C GLY A 426 -1.93 25.14 -18.28
N VAL A 427 -1.36 26.02 -19.12
CA VAL A 427 -1.48 27.49 -18.99
C VAL A 427 -2.63 28.08 -19.81
N GLY A 428 -3.48 27.24 -20.42
CA GLY A 428 -4.67 27.67 -21.16
C GLY A 428 -4.41 28.13 -22.59
N HIS A 429 -3.22 27.97 -23.13
CA HIS A 429 -2.89 28.35 -24.52
C HIS A 429 -3.33 27.27 -25.51
N TYR A 430 -4.62 26.97 -25.55
CA TYR A 430 -5.18 25.82 -26.29
C TYR A 430 -4.84 25.77 -27.77
N LEU A 431 -4.68 26.90 -28.45
CA LEU A 431 -4.27 26.94 -29.86
C LEU A 431 -2.84 26.43 -30.06
N ARG A 432 -1.90 26.91 -29.22
CA ARG A 432 -0.49 26.43 -29.27
C ARG A 432 -0.36 24.99 -28.85
N ALA A 433 -1.10 24.59 -27.80
CA ALA A 433 -1.14 23.20 -27.35
C ALA A 433 -1.60 22.26 -28.48
N ARG A 434 -2.69 22.64 -29.16
CA ARG A 434 -3.19 21.89 -30.34
C ARG A 434 -2.12 21.70 -31.39
N ASP A 435 -1.40 22.76 -31.75
CA ASP A 435 -0.40 22.70 -32.82
C ASP A 435 0.76 21.78 -32.42
N TYR A 436 1.18 21.75 -31.16
CA TYR A 436 2.15 20.81 -30.66
C TYR A 436 1.63 19.37 -30.66
N TYR A 437 0.39 19.12 -30.25
CA TYR A 437 -0.19 17.77 -30.31
C TYR A 437 -0.35 17.27 -31.76
N LEU A 438 -0.73 18.15 -32.69
CA LEU A 438 -0.78 17.81 -34.12
C LEU A 438 0.62 17.43 -34.61
N ARG A 439 1.67 18.18 -34.20
CA ARG A 439 3.04 17.81 -34.53
C ARG A 439 3.45 16.45 -33.96
N ALA A 440 3.02 16.11 -32.76
CA ALA A 440 3.26 14.80 -32.18
C ALA A 440 2.59 13.68 -32.99
N ILE A 441 1.35 13.90 -33.49
CA ILE A 441 0.63 12.96 -34.35
C ILE A 441 1.28 12.82 -35.73
N GLU A 442 1.81 13.91 -36.31
CA GLU A 442 2.59 13.83 -37.57
C GLU A 442 3.83 12.95 -37.43
N LEU A 443 4.52 13.04 -36.29
CA LEU A 443 5.72 12.25 -36.00
C LEU A 443 5.42 10.81 -35.63
N ASP A 444 4.27 10.57 -34.97
CA ASP A 444 3.75 9.24 -34.64
C ASP A 444 2.22 9.20 -34.70
N PRO A 445 1.63 8.74 -35.80
CA PRO A 445 0.17 8.65 -35.95
C PRO A 445 -0.52 7.66 -35.00
N THR A 446 0.26 6.83 -34.28
CA THR A 446 -0.26 5.88 -33.29
C THR A 446 -0.23 6.41 -31.87
N PHE A 447 0.23 7.63 -31.67
CA PHE A 447 0.32 8.26 -30.34
C PHE A 447 -1.09 8.65 -29.83
N ALA A 448 -1.71 7.75 -29.07
CA ALA A 448 -3.09 7.89 -28.58
C ALA A 448 -3.29 9.15 -27.72
N LEU A 449 -2.37 9.44 -26.78
CA LEU A 449 -2.49 10.62 -25.90
C LEU A 449 -2.43 11.95 -26.65
N ALA A 450 -1.65 12.05 -27.72
CA ALA A 450 -1.61 13.24 -28.55
C ALA A 450 -2.96 13.50 -29.24
N ASN A 451 -3.63 12.42 -29.69
CA ASN A 451 -4.99 12.52 -30.24
C ASN A 451 -6.00 13.01 -29.19
N VAL A 452 -5.93 12.51 -27.94
CA VAL A 452 -6.74 13.02 -26.82
C VAL A 452 -6.47 14.52 -26.60
N GLY A 453 -5.19 14.93 -26.61
CA GLY A 453 -4.77 16.32 -26.46
C GLY A 453 -5.42 17.26 -27.50
N VAL A 454 -5.41 16.87 -28.79
CA VAL A 454 -6.08 17.66 -29.85
C VAL A 454 -7.57 17.76 -29.59
N ALA A 455 -8.25 16.66 -29.25
CA ALA A 455 -9.69 16.66 -28.95
C ALA A 455 -10.03 17.57 -27.76
N ARG A 456 -9.25 17.53 -26.69
CA ARG A 456 -9.37 18.41 -25.51
C ARG A 456 -9.21 19.89 -25.88
N CYS A 457 -8.22 20.23 -26.69
CA CYS A 457 -8.03 21.59 -27.17
C CYS A 457 -9.26 22.10 -27.94
N HIS A 458 -9.79 21.32 -28.88
CA HIS A 458 -10.97 21.69 -29.63
C HIS A 458 -12.23 21.81 -28.75
N PHE A 459 -12.36 20.99 -27.72
CA PHE A 459 -13.43 21.12 -26.74
C PHE A 459 -13.36 22.46 -26.01
N HIS A 460 -12.21 22.82 -25.47
CA HIS A 460 -12.02 24.10 -24.76
C HIS A 460 -12.14 25.32 -25.68
N LEU A 461 -11.81 25.20 -26.97
CA LEU A 461 -11.97 26.25 -27.97
C LEU A 461 -13.43 26.36 -28.48
N GLY A 462 -14.35 25.51 -28.01
CA GLY A 462 -15.75 25.49 -28.48
C GLY A 462 -15.92 24.91 -29.90
N ASN A 463 -14.89 24.26 -30.44
CA ASN A 463 -14.87 23.67 -31.78
C ASN A 463 -14.91 22.12 -31.70
N THR A 464 -15.71 21.60 -30.79
CA THR A 464 -15.81 20.16 -30.51
C THR A 464 -15.99 19.28 -31.75
N PRO A 465 -16.79 19.63 -32.76
CA PRO A 465 -16.94 18.80 -33.97
C PRO A 465 -15.61 18.53 -34.68
N VAL A 466 -14.67 19.47 -34.67
CA VAL A 466 -13.34 19.32 -35.28
C VAL A 466 -12.45 18.37 -34.46
N GLY A 467 -12.66 18.30 -33.16
CA GLY A 467 -11.94 17.37 -32.25
C GLY A 467 -12.42 15.93 -32.31
N LEU A 468 -13.66 15.67 -32.80
CA LEU A 468 -14.26 14.32 -32.79
C LEU A 468 -13.45 13.27 -33.52
N PRO A 469 -12.92 13.49 -34.73
CA PRO A 469 -12.11 12.48 -35.44
C PRO A 469 -10.86 12.06 -34.65
N TYR A 470 -10.24 12.99 -33.92
CA TYR A 470 -9.09 12.70 -33.06
C TYR A 470 -9.50 11.88 -31.83
N LEU A 471 -10.66 12.17 -31.26
CA LEU A 471 -11.19 11.39 -30.14
C LEU A 471 -11.54 9.95 -30.59
N ASP A 472 -12.16 9.78 -31.75
CA ASP A 472 -12.45 8.47 -32.35
C ASP A 472 -11.17 7.72 -32.68
N ARG A 473 -10.13 8.42 -33.15
CA ARG A 473 -8.80 7.83 -33.34
C ARG A 473 -8.19 7.37 -32.03
N ALA A 474 -8.24 8.18 -30.97
CA ALA A 474 -7.75 7.81 -29.64
C ALA A 474 -8.47 6.55 -29.11
N ILE A 475 -9.79 6.45 -29.27
CA ILE A 475 -10.57 5.24 -28.92
C ILE A 475 -10.08 4.01 -29.67
N SER A 476 -9.78 4.15 -30.96
CA SER A 476 -9.25 3.02 -31.75
C SER A 476 -7.87 2.54 -31.27
N LEU A 477 -7.12 3.39 -30.58
CA LEU A 477 -5.81 3.13 -29.98
C LEU A 477 -5.88 2.86 -28.47
N ARG A 478 -7.08 2.74 -27.89
CA ARG A 478 -7.32 2.62 -26.46
C ARG A 478 -6.49 1.52 -25.79
N SER A 479 -6.27 0.41 -26.47
CA SER A 479 -5.51 -0.72 -25.93
C SER A 479 -4.02 -0.43 -25.71
N THR A 480 -3.50 0.66 -26.26
CA THR A 480 -2.11 1.11 -26.03
C THR A 480 -1.98 1.99 -24.80
N LEU A 481 -3.07 2.50 -24.24
CA LEU A 481 -3.10 3.37 -23.08
C LEU A 481 -3.02 2.59 -21.76
N LEU A 482 -2.51 3.24 -20.71
CA LEU A 482 -2.55 2.73 -19.35
C LEU A 482 -4.00 2.60 -18.83
N PRO A 483 -4.29 1.73 -17.88
CA PRO A 483 -5.64 1.58 -17.31
C PRO A 483 -6.28 2.90 -16.86
N ARG A 484 -5.50 3.78 -16.20
CA ARG A 484 -5.95 5.13 -15.80
C ARG A 484 -6.33 5.99 -17.00
N GLU A 485 -5.48 6.01 -18.01
CA GLU A 485 -5.69 6.79 -19.24
C GLU A 485 -6.86 6.24 -20.08
N GLN A 486 -7.08 4.93 -20.05
CA GLN A 486 -8.25 4.31 -20.68
C GLN A 486 -9.56 4.81 -20.04
N VAL A 487 -9.62 4.83 -18.71
CA VAL A 487 -10.80 5.35 -17.99
C VAL A 487 -10.99 6.85 -18.25
N TYR A 488 -9.89 7.60 -18.28
CA TYR A 488 -9.90 9.02 -18.62
C TYR A 488 -10.41 9.29 -20.05
N LEU A 489 -9.90 8.55 -21.02
CA LEU A 489 -10.37 8.61 -22.41
C LEU A 489 -11.86 8.24 -22.53
N ASP A 490 -12.28 7.16 -21.84
CA ASP A 490 -13.69 6.73 -21.83
C ASP A 490 -14.60 7.81 -21.24
N ALA A 491 -14.16 8.50 -20.18
CA ALA A 491 -14.92 9.59 -19.57
C ALA A 491 -15.07 10.79 -20.52
N TRP A 492 -13.99 11.21 -21.18
CA TRP A 492 -14.02 12.25 -22.20
C TRP A 492 -14.88 11.86 -23.40
N TYR A 493 -14.76 10.62 -23.87
CA TYR A 493 -15.56 10.11 -25.00
C TYR A 493 -17.05 10.20 -24.67
N VAL A 494 -17.45 9.72 -23.50
CA VAL A 494 -18.86 9.78 -23.07
C VAL A 494 -19.32 11.22 -22.88
N GLN A 495 -18.51 12.10 -22.28
CA GLN A 495 -18.86 13.50 -22.08
C GLN A 495 -19.17 14.23 -23.41
N ILE A 496 -18.46 13.89 -24.47
CA ILE A 496 -18.61 14.54 -25.78
C ILE A 496 -19.68 13.86 -26.62
N LYS A 497 -19.68 12.53 -26.69
CA LYS A 497 -20.59 11.75 -27.57
C LYS A 497 -21.93 11.42 -26.92
N ASP A 498 -21.93 11.07 -25.63
CA ASP A 498 -23.14 10.72 -24.87
C ASP A 498 -23.15 11.34 -23.45
N PRO A 499 -23.34 12.66 -23.37
CA PRO A 499 -23.23 13.38 -22.09
C PRO A 499 -24.24 12.97 -21.01
N ARG A 500 -25.20 12.08 -21.33
CA ARG A 500 -26.16 11.53 -20.36
C ARG A 500 -25.49 10.76 -19.22
N ASN A 501 -24.39 10.11 -19.53
CA ASN A 501 -23.66 9.22 -18.61
C ASN A 501 -22.28 9.81 -18.25
N ALA A 502 -22.03 11.08 -18.54
CA ALA A 502 -20.72 11.72 -18.31
C ALA A 502 -20.40 11.79 -16.82
N ASP A 503 -21.38 12.15 -15.99
CA ASP A 503 -21.24 12.20 -14.54
C ASP A 503 -20.88 10.84 -13.95
N GLU A 504 -21.54 9.75 -14.39
CA GLU A 504 -21.23 8.39 -13.93
C GLU A 504 -19.80 7.98 -14.30
N LYS A 505 -19.33 8.31 -15.50
CA LYS A 505 -17.97 7.98 -15.95
C LYS A 505 -16.90 8.77 -15.19
N TRP A 506 -17.12 10.04 -14.96
CA TRP A 506 -16.21 10.84 -14.13
C TRP A 506 -16.23 10.43 -12.67
N MET A 507 -17.40 10.09 -12.11
CA MET A 507 -17.52 9.52 -10.76
C MET A 507 -16.78 8.18 -10.65
N GLN A 508 -16.87 7.32 -11.66
CA GLN A 508 -16.11 6.07 -11.73
C GLN A 508 -14.59 6.35 -11.68
N MET A 509 -14.10 7.32 -12.48
CA MET A 509 -12.69 7.69 -12.48
C MET A 509 -12.26 8.22 -11.12
N THR A 510 -13.03 9.13 -10.51
CA THR A 510 -12.73 9.70 -9.18
C THR A 510 -12.77 8.64 -8.08
N SER A 511 -13.58 7.59 -8.23
CA SER A 511 -13.62 6.46 -7.29
C SER A 511 -12.37 5.59 -7.40
N LEU A 512 -11.93 5.30 -8.63
CA LEU A 512 -10.74 4.49 -8.88
C LEU A 512 -9.44 5.24 -8.54
N TYR A 513 -9.43 6.55 -8.80
CA TYR A 513 -8.28 7.42 -8.59
C TYR A 513 -8.67 8.61 -7.70
N PRO A 514 -8.84 8.38 -6.39
CA PRO A 514 -9.40 9.37 -5.48
C PRO A 514 -8.55 10.63 -5.29
N ASP A 515 -7.26 10.55 -5.59
CA ASP A 515 -6.32 11.67 -5.47
C ASP A 515 -6.15 12.44 -6.80
N ASP A 516 -6.90 12.06 -7.84
CA ASP A 516 -6.90 12.74 -9.13
C ASP A 516 -7.77 14.00 -9.03
N VAL A 517 -7.11 15.16 -8.94
CA VAL A 517 -7.78 16.45 -8.83
C VAL A 517 -8.58 16.74 -10.11
N ASP A 518 -7.99 16.50 -11.29
CA ASP A 518 -8.65 16.73 -12.58
C ASP A 518 -9.92 15.85 -12.73
N ALA A 519 -9.87 14.59 -12.24
CA ALA A 519 -11.04 13.73 -12.22
C ALA A 519 -12.14 14.28 -11.29
N ALA A 520 -11.77 14.80 -10.11
CA ALA A 520 -12.72 15.40 -9.19
C ALA A 520 -13.33 16.69 -9.75
N GLU A 521 -12.53 17.55 -10.39
CA GLU A 521 -13.01 18.75 -11.08
C GLU A 521 -13.97 18.41 -12.23
N ASN A 522 -13.58 17.47 -13.11
CA ASN A 522 -14.44 17.06 -14.21
C ASN A 522 -15.75 16.41 -13.72
N THR A 523 -15.69 15.66 -12.59
CA THR A 523 -16.89 15.13 -11.94
C THR A 523 -17.80 16.27 -11.48
N ALA A 524 -17.24 17.27 -10.79
CA ALA A 524 -18.02 18.43 -10.34
C ALA A 524 -18.63 19.20 -11.53
N HIS A 525 -17.89 19.41 -12.60
CA HIS A 525 -18.42 20.02 -13.82
C HIS A 525 -19.51 19.19 -14.50
N ALA A 526 -19.35 17.86 -14.59
CA ALA A 526 -20.39 17.01 -15.17
C ALA A 526 -21.69 17.06 -14.36
N LEU A 527 -21.59 17.09 -13.04
CA LEU A 527 -22.72 17.24 -12.12
C LEU A 527 -23.33 18.65 -12.18
N GLU A 528 -22.51 19.69 -12.32
CA GLU A 528 -22.96 21.08 -12.50
C GLU A 528 -23.83 21.24 -13.75
N VAL A 529 -23.41 20.68 -14.88
CA VAL A 529 -24.19 20.69 -16.14
C VAL A 529 -25.55 20.01 -15.97
N ARG A 530 -25.67 19.08 -15.02
CA ARG A 530 -26.93 18.41 -14.64
C ARG A 530 -27.64 19.08 -13.47
N HIS A 531 -27.23 20.25 -13.06
CA HIS A 531 -27.76 21.03 -11.92
C HIS A 531 -27.73 20.32 -10.57
N ARG A 532 -26.96 19.21 -10.43
CA ARG A 532 -26.78 18.45 -9.18
C ARG A 532 -25.76 19.17 -8.28
N TYR A 533 -26.01 20.41 -7.94
CA TYR A 533 -25.06 21.31 -7.25
C TYR A 533 -24.61 20.82 -5.89
N LYS A 534 -25.49 20.14 -5.12
CA LYS A 534 -25.11 19.57 -3.81
C LYS A 534 -24.05 18.49 -3.95
N GLU A 535 -24.20 17.63 -4.93
CA GLU A 535 -23.24 16.56 -5.19
C GLU A 535 -21.97 17.12 -5.84
N ALA A 536 -22.13 18.03 -6.80
CA ALA A 536 -21.01 18.75 -7.42
C ALA A 536 -20.13 19.44 -6.38
N LEU A 537 -20.72 20.06 -5.35
CA LEU A 537 -19.99 20.70 -4.25
C LEU A 537 -19.08 19.73 -3.48
N VAL A 538 -19.49 18.47 -3.34
CA VAL A 538 -18.67 17.44 -2.66
C VAL A 538 -17.38 17.21 -3.44
N TYR A 539 -17.48 17.04 -4.76
CA TYR A 539 -16.32 16.81 -5.62
C TYR A 539 -15.48 18.08 -5.82
N ALA A 540 -16.11 19.24 -5.95
CA ALA A 540 -15.41 20.52 -6.00
C ALA A 540 -14.61 20.78 -4.72
N LYS A 541 -15.19 20.52 -3.53
CA LYS A 541 -14.48 20.61 -2.26
C LYS A 541 -13.35 19.59 -2.15
N ARG A 542 -13.53 18.38 -2.69
CA ARG A 542 -12.48 17.37 -2.73
C ARG A 542 -11.31 17.84 -3.59
N ALA A 543 -11.56 18.40 -4.76
CA ALA A 543 -10.54 18.99 -5.61
C ALA A 543 -9.81 20.14 -4.89
N ALA A 544 -10.54 21.01 -4.20
CA ALA A 544 -9.99 22.14 -3.45
C ALA A 544 -9.32 21.72 -2.13
N SER A 545 -9.74 20.60 -1.50
CA SER A 545 -9.24 20.12 -0.21
C SER A 545 -8.09 19.14 -0.33
N SER A 546 -7.63 18.83 -1.53
CA SER A 546 -6.39 18.09 -1.67
C SER A 546 -5.35 18.75 -0.76
N ARG A 547 -4.65 17.99 0.07
CA ARG A 547 -3.81 18.37 1.26
C ARG A 547 -2.88 19.58 1.07
N TYR A 548 -2.99 20.28 -0.05
CA TYR A 548 -2.00 21.25 -0.52
C TYR A 548 -2.68 22.47 -1.07
N ASP A 549 -2.46 23.55 -0.39
CA ASP A 549 -3.04 24.87 -0.56
C ASP A 549 -3.42 25.26 -1.99
N PHE A 550 -4.73 25.53 -2.14
CA PHE A 550 -5.34 26.45 -3.08
C PHE A 550 -5.01 26.27 -4.57
N ASP A 551 -5.66 25.32 -5.24
CA ASP A 551 -5.89 25.48 -6.68
C ASP A 551 -6.98 26.55 -6.86
N PRO A 552 -6.65 27.71 -7.48
CA PRO A 552 -7.62 28.80 -7.69
C PRO A 552 -8.83 28.36 -8.52
N LEU A 553 -8.67 27.42 -9.46
CA LEU A 553 -9.77 26.88 -10.27
C LEU A 553 -10.72 26.03 -9.43
N SER A 554 -10.20 25.18 -8.58
CA SER A 554 -11.03 24.38 -7.67
C SER A 554 -11.80 25.28 -6.68
N LEU A 555 -11.18 26.38 -6.20
CA LEU A 555 -11.87 27.37 -5.35
C LEU A 555 -12.98 28.10 -6.10
N GLU A 556 -12.74 28.51 -7.34
CA GLU A 556 -13.78 29.09 -8.20
C GLU A 556 -14.94 28.11 -8.38
N LEU A 557 -14.65 26.84 -8.65
CA LEU A 557 -15.65 25.79 -8.82
C LEU A 557 -16.49 25.59 -7.54
N VAL A 558 -15.84 25.56 -6.36
CA VAL A 558 -16.53 25.54 -5.06
C VAL A 558 -17.43 26.76 -4.91
N GLY A 559 -16.93 27.96 -5.23
CA GLY A 559 -17.68 29.19 -5.17
C GLY A 559 -18.92 29.16 -6.08
N ARG A 560 -18.80 28.63 -7.29
CA ARG A 560 -19.94 28.50 -8.24
C ARG A 560 -21.02 27.57 -7.68
N MET A 561 -20.64 26.44 -7.11
CA MET A 561 -21.60 25.52 -6.48
C MET A 561 -22.29 26.16 -5.28
N GLN A 562 -21.55 26.88 -4.44
CA GLN A 562 -22.09 27.61 -3.30
C GLN A 562 -23.04 28.72 -3.72
N LEU A 563 -22.67 29.45 -4.77
CA LEU A 563 -23.53 30.47 -5.37
C LEU A 563 -24.85 29.88 -5.86
N ALA A 564 -24.80 28.79 -6.60
CA ALA A 564 -25.99 28.08 -7.08
C ALA A 564 -26.89 27.55 -5.94
N LEU A 565 -26.30 27.23 -4.80
CA LEU A 565 -26.99 26.76 -3.59
C LEU A 565 -27.48 27.91 -2.68
N GLY A 566 -27.22 29.17 -3.03
CA GLY A 566 -27.63 30.35 -2.28
C GLY A 566 -26.67 30.78 -1.16
N ASP A 567 -25.52 30.11 -1.00
CA ASP A 567 -24.48 30.51 -0.02
C ASP A 567 -23.54 31.57 -0.63
N THR A 568 -24.11 32.70 -1.03
CA THR A 568 -23.43 33.75 -1.78
C THR A 568 -22.24 34.38 -1.02
N LYS A 569 -22.35 34.49 0.32
CA LYS A 569 -21.24 35.06 1.11
C LYS A 569 -19.99 34.19 1.09
N GLN A 570 -20.18 32.90 1.22
CA GLN A 570 -19.06 31.94 1.18
C GLN A 570 -18.50 31.82 -0.26
N ALA A 571 -19.37 31.85 -1.27
CA ALA A 571 -18.99 31.91 -2.66
C ALA A 571 -18.09 33.14 -2.96
N LEU A 572 -18.49 34.34 -2.50
CA LEU A 572 -17.72 35.58 -2.64
C LEU A 572 -16.31 35.44 -1.99
N ALA A 573 -16.23 34.85 -0.81
CA ALA A 573 -14.94 34.61 -0.14
C ALA A 573 -14.00 33.70 -0.99
N ASN A 574 -14.53 32.63 -1.57
CA ASN A 574 -13.77 31.73 -2.42
C ASN A 574 -13.35 32.41 -3.74
N PHE A 575 -14.22 33.21 -4.38
CA PHE A 575 -13.88 33.95 -5.58
C PHE A 575 -12.79 35.00 -5.31
N ARG A 576 -12.86 35.73 -4.19
CA ARG A 576 -11.81 36.66 -3.77
C ARG A 576 -10.48 35.97 -3.55
N SER A 577 -10.51 34.81 -2.91
CA SER A 577 -9.31 33.98 -2.71
C SER A 577 -8.72 33.52 -4.04
N ALA A 578 -9.54 32.99 -4.94
CA ALA A 578 -9.11 32.55 -6.27
C ALA A 578 -8.51 33.69 -7.10
N ARG A 579 -9.16 34.87 -7.08
CA ARG A 579 -8.66 36.07 -7.78
C ARG A 579 -7.33 36.56 -7.19
N SER A 580 -7.22 36.61 -5.86
CA SER A 580 -5.96 37.01 -5.21
C SER A 580 -4.79 36.06 -5.52
N SER A 581 -5.11 34.83 -5.87
CA SER A 581 -4.15 33.82 -6.35
C SER A 581 -3.86 33.91 -7.85
N GLY A 582 -4.35 34.97 -8.54
CA GLY A 582 -4.04 35.26 -9.93
C GLY A 582 -5.03 34.70 -10.98
N LEU A 583 -6.13 34.07 -10.57
CA LEU A 583 -7.13 33.56 -11.50
C LEU A 583 -8.04 34.68 -12.05
N ALA A 584 -7.83 35.03 -13.32
CA ALA A 584 -8.55 36.12 -13.95
C ALA A 584 -10.07 35.88 -14.07
N SER A 585 -10.53 34.63 -14.30
CA SER A 585 -11.95 34.26 -14.38
C SER A 585 -12.69 34.48 -13.08
N ALA A 586 -12.02 34.34 -11.95
CA ALA A 586 -12.63 34.55 -10.64
C ALA A 586 -13.12 35.98 -10.40
N ALA A 587 -12.56 36.97 -11.10
CA ALA A 587 -13.06 38.37 -11.06
C ALA A 587 -14.51 38.50 -11.56
N VAL A 588 -14.87 37.74 -12.58
CA VAL A 588 -16.25 37.72 -13.13
C VAL A 588 -17.22 37.14 -12.11
N TRP A 589 -16.89 36.01 -11.53
CA TRP A 589 -17.71 35.35 -10.49
C TRP A 589 -17.79 36.15 -9.20
N GLU A 590 -16.71 36.88 -8.83
CA GLU A 590 -16.74 37.84 -7.72
C GLU A 590 -17.75 38.97 -8.01
N ALA A 591 -17.71 39.54 -9.21
CA ALA A 591 -18.68 40.56 -9.63
C ALA A 591 -20.12 40.03 -9.61
N VAL A 592 -20.34 38.82 -10.07
CA VAL A 592 -21.65 38.15 -10.01
C VAL A 592 -22.13 37.99 -8.57
N ALA A 593 -21.27 37.50 -7.67
CA ALA A 593 -21.64 37.34 -6.27
C ALA A 593 -21.97 38.67 -5.58
N LEU A 594 -21.25 39.74 -5.90
CA LEU A 594 -21.53 41.10 -5.43
C LEU A 594 -22.87 41.59 -5.95
N ALA A 595 -23.18 41.34 -7.23
CA ALA A 595 -24.47 41.67 -7.83
C ALA A 595 -25.62 40.97 -7.13
N VAL A 596 -25.49 39.66 -6.87
CA VAL A 596 -26.49 38.92 -6.10
C VAL A 596 -26.71 39.52 -4.70
N LEU A 597 -25.64 40.01 -4.04
CA LEU A 597 -25.72 40.71 -2.75
C LEU A 597 -26.28 42.15 -2.86
N GLY A 598 -26.38 42.69 -4.06
CA GLY A 598 -26.89 44.05 -4.34
C GLY A 598 -25.79 45.12 -4.38
N ASP A 599 -24.52 44.71 -4.31
CA ASP A 599 -23.38 45.65 -4.40
C ASP A 599 -22.94 45.86 -5.87
N PHE A 600 -23.80 46.47 -6.67
CA PHE A 600 -23.56 46.69 -8.09
C PHE A 600 -22.37 47.62 -8.36
N SER A 601 -22.12 48.57 -7.44
CA SER A 601 -21.01 49.51 -7.59
C SER A 601 -19.66 48.81 -7.57
N GLU A 602 -19.43 47.96 -6.61
CA GLU A 602 -18.20 47.16 -6.53
C GLU A 602 -18.13 46.16 -7.68
N ALA A 603 -19.26 45.48 -8.04
CA ALA A 603 -19.33 44.55 -9.15
C ALA A 603 -18.86 45.18 -10.49
N HIS A 604 -19.32 46.37 -10.83
CA HIS A 604 -18.88 47.03 -12.04
C HIS A 604 -17.42 47.50 -12.03
N THR A 605 -16.84 47.69 -10.84
CA THR A 605 -15.44 48.12 -10.71
C THR A 605 -14.49 46.93 -10.95
N ILE A 606 -14.93 45.71 -10.60
CA ILE A 606 -14.12 44.52 -10.72
C ILE A 606 -14.14 43.94 -12.15
N LEU A 607 -15.25 44.07 -12.86
CA LEU A 607 -15.34 43.60 -14.23
C LEU A 607 -14.32 44.30 -15.12
N PRO A 608 -13.55 43.58 -15.94
CA PRO A 608 -12.50 44.19 -16.76
C PRO A 608 -13.09 45.17 -17.75
N ALA A 609 -12.63 46.42 -17.67
CA ALA A 609 -12.94 47.45 -18.64
C ALA A 609 -12.22 47.12 -19.94
N GLN A 610 -12.94 46.69 -20.95
CA GLN A 610 -12.54 46.50 -22.36
C GLN A 610 -11.41 45.47 -22.66
N GLY A 611 -11.65 44.55 -23.58
CA GLY A 611 -10.59 43.97 -24.37
C GLY A 611 -10.67 42.56 -24.86
N ARG A 612 -11.55 41.68 -24.45
CA ARG A 612 -11.68 40.34 -25.04
C ARG A 612 -13.15 39.93 -25.17
N LEU A 613 -13.53 39.39 -26.33
CA LEU A 613 -14.81 38.70 -26.59
C LEU A 613 -14.81 37.37 -25.77
N ASP A 614 -14.97 37.52 -24.47
CA ASP A 614 -14.96 36.44 -23.52
C ASP A 614 -16.34 36.30 -22.84
N THR A 615 -16.58 35.16 -22.19
CA THR A 615 -17.81 34.86 -21.44
C THR A 615 -18.20 35.99 -20.44
N ALA A 616 -17.21 36.66 -19.88
CA ALA A 616 -17.35 37.75 -18.93
C ALA A 616 -18.35 38.87 -19.34
N TYR A 617 -18.54 39.11 -20.62
CA TYR A 617 -19.44 40.17 -21.09
C TYR A 617 -20.91 39.81 -20.98
N PHE A 618 -21.28 38.54 -21.05
CA PHE A 618 -22.66 38.11 -20.83
C PHE A 618 -23.06 38.25 -19.37
N ASP A 619 -22.12 38.02 -18.45
CA ASP A 619 -22.34 38.27 -17.04
C ASP A 619 -22.57 39.75 -16.76
N GLN A 620 -21.86 40.66 -17.46
CA GLN A 620 -22.09 42.09 -17.39
C GLN A 620 -23.48 42.48 -17.85
N VAL A 621 -23.99 41.91 -18.98
CA VAL A 621 -25.36 42.08 -19.44
C VAL A 621 -26.37 41.67 -18.37
N SER A 622 -26.14 40.48 -17.77
CA SER A 622 -27.00 39.96 -16.73
C SER A 622 -26.96 40.81 -15.46
N ILE A 623 -25.80 41.37 -15.07
CA ILE A 623 -25.68 42.30 -13.94
C ILE A 623 -26.46 43.57 -14.19
N TYR A 624 -26.44 44.12 -15.42
CA TYR A 624 -27.27 45.29 -15.79
C TYR A 624 -28.77 44.96 -15.72
N LEU A 625 -29.19 43.74 -16.07
CA LEU A 625 -30.57 43.27 -15.92
C LEU A 625 -30.98 43.16 -14.45
N ASP A 626 -30.12 42.68 -13.61
CA ASP A 626 -30.35 42.57 -12.15
C ASP A 626 -30.46 43.94 -11.49
N GLU A 627 -29.65 44.91 -11.94
CA GLU A 627 -29.69 46.32 -11.53
C GLU A 627 -30.87 47.09 -12.12
N LYS A 628 -31.75 46.49 -12.93
CA LYS A 628 -32.85 47.12 -13.72
C LYS A 628 -32.38 48.19 -14.73
N ARG A 629 -31.17 48.09 -15.20
CA ARG A 629 -30.60 48.92 -16.26
C ARG A 629 -30.71 48.25 -17.64
N SER A 630 -31.91 47.84 -18.02
CA SER A 630 -32.17 47.10 -19.26
C SER A 630 -31.72 47.80 -20.54
N GLU A 631 -31.70 49.14 -20.56
CA GLU A 631 -31.15 49.93 -21.68
C GLU A 631 -29.65 49.69 -21.87
N LYS A 632 -28.88 49.71 -20.75
CA LYS A 632 -27.45 49.42 -20.79
C LYS A 632 -27.19 47.98 -21.18
N ALA A 633 -28.00 47.06 -20.63
CA ALA A 633 -27.90 45.63 -20.97
C ALA A 633 -28.08 45.40 -22.47
N LEU A 634 -29.09 46.08 -23.08
CA LEU A 634 -29.34 45.95 -24.51
C LEU A 634 -28.23 46.56 -25.37
N ALA A 635 -27.76 47.79 -25.03
CA ALA A 635 -26.66 48.43 -25.73
C ALA A 635 -25.37 47.56 -25.71
N GLU A 636 -25.06 46.94 -24.55
CA GLU A 636 -23.92 46.04 -24.45
C GLU A 636 -24.13 44.75 -25.24
N MET A 637 -25.33 44.18 -25.23
CA MET A 637 -25.65 43.00 -26.00
C MET A 637 -25.58 43.24 -27.53
N GLU A 638 -25.99 44.40 -28.00
CA GLU A 638 -25.87 44.83 -29.40
C GLU A 638 -24.40 44.99 -29.82
N ARG A 639 -23.60 45.60 -28.96
CA ARG A 639 -22.15 45.70 -29.16
C ARG A 639 -21.49 44.34 -29.27
N LEU A 640 -21.80 43.40 -28.37
CA LEU A 640 -21.24 42.05 -28.35
C LEU A 640 -21.66 41.24 -29.59
N SER A 641 -22.94 41.21 -29.93
CA SER A 641 -23.44 40.44 -31.08
C SER A 641 -22.93 40.97 -32.42
N SER A 642 -22.72 42.29 -32.57
CA SER A 642 -22.17 42.89 -33.78
C SER A 642 -20.72 42.51 -34.06
N ALA A 643 -19.95 42.15 -33.02
CA ALA A 643 -18.56 41.75 -33.14
C ALA A 643 -18.37 40.24 -33.41
N MET A 644 -19.46 39.45 -33.44
CA MET A 644 -19.41 38.01 -33.61
C MET A 644 -19.58 37.60 -35.10
N ASP A 645 -18.96 36.44 -35.44
CA ASP A 645 -19.22 35.79 -36.74
C ASP A 645 -20.66 35.30 -36.80
N ARG A 646 -21.43 35.85 -37.74
CA ARG A 646 -22.86 35.54 -37.93
C ARG A 646 -23.15 34.09 -38.27
N SER A 647 -22.19 33.34 -38.79
CA SER A 647 -22.34 31.90 -39.09
C SER A 647 -22.16 31.00 -37.85
N SER A 648 -21.59 31.53 -36.80
CA SER A 648 -21.23 30.76 -35.62
C SER A 648 -22.43 30.39 -34.73
N ALA A 649 -22.35 29.26 -34.05
CA ALA A 649 -23.31 28.88 -33.01
C ALA A 649 -23.36 29.92 -31.87
N ARG A 650 -22.21 30.52 -31.53
CA ARG A 650 -22.09 31.61 -30.54
C ARG A 650 -22.92 32.82 -30.90
N TYR A 651 -22.92 33.23 -32.16
CA TYR A 651 -23.79 34.30 -32.62
C TYR A 651 -25.26 33.99 -32.38
N ARG A 652 -25.74 32.79 -32.73
CA ARG A 652 -27.13 32.37 -32.47
C ARG A 652 -27.46 32.34 -30.96
N GLN A 653 -26.57 31.91 -30.12
CA GLN A 653 -26.72 31.97 -28.67
C GLN A 653 -26.82 33.43 -28.18
N SER A 654 -26.01 34.35 -28.73
CA SER A 654 -26.04 35.77 -28.37
C SER A 654 -27.37 36.43 -28.74
N LEU A 655 -28.02 35.98 -29.84
CA LEU A 655 -29.33 36.49 -30.23
C LEU A 655 -30.44 36.04 -29.28
N VAL A 656 -30.31 34.89 -28.59
CA VAL A 656 -31.25 34.50 -27.52
C VAL A 656 -31.13 35.49 -26.35
N ALA A 657 -29.90 35.79 -25.92
CA ALA A 657 -29.64 36.78 -24.87
C ALA A 657 -30.14 38.20 -25.27
N LYS A 658 -29.96 38.61 -26.54
CA LYS A 658 -30.50 39.87 -27.07
C LYS A 658 -32.02 39.90 -26.97
N ALA A 659 -32.71 38.85 -27.44
CA ALA A 659 -34.16 38.76 -27.38
C ALA A 659 -34.69 38.81 -25.93
N ALA A 660 -34.01 38.13 -25.01
CA ALA A 660 -34.33 38.18 -23.58
C ALA A 660 -34.15 39.59 -22.98
N THR A 661 -33.09 40.28 -23.39
CA THR A 661 -32.80 41.67 -22.95
C THR A 661 -33.85 42.66 -23.54
N GLN A 662 -34.24 42.48 -24.80
CA GLN A 662 -35.31 43.24 -25.42
C GLN A 662 -36.65 43.04 -24.69
N TYR A 663 -36.96 41.80 -24.32
CA TYR A 663 -38.13 41.46 -23.50
C TYR A 663 -38.08 42.20 -22.15
N ALA A 664 -36.98 42.13 -21.45
CA ALA A 664 -36.78 42.76 -20.15
C ALA A 664 -36.92 44.30 -20.22
N GLN A 665 -36.63 44.92 -21.39
CA GLN A 665 -36.81 46.35 -21.65
C GLN A 665 -38.26 46.71 -22.06
N GLY A 666 -39.14 45.72 -22.21
CA GLY A 666 -40.50 45.95 -22.74
C GLY A 666 -40.59 46.12 -24.27
N LYS A 667 -39.50 45.91 -25.01
CA LYS A 667 -39.44 45.94 -26.47
C LYS A 667 -39.92 44.63 -27.08
N HIS A 668 -41.18 44.29 -26.83
CA HIS A 668 -41.75 42.98 -27.17
C HIS A 668 -41.76 42.71 -28.70
N ALA A 669 -42.00 43.74 -29.52
CA ALA A 669 -41.97 43.61 -30.97
C ALA A 669 -40.56 43.31 -31.50
N ASP A 670 -39.52 43.97 -30.95
CA ASP A 670 -38.13 43.73 -31.33
C ASP A 670 -37.68 42.34 -30.92
N ALA A 671 -38.09 41.87 -29.71
CA ALA A 671 -37.81 40.51 -29.23
C ALA A 671 -38.41 39.46 -30.17
N LEU A 672 -39.66 39.63 -30.61
CA LEU A 672 -40.31 38.74 -31.58
C LEU A 672 -39.61 38.76 -32.94
N LEU A 673 -39.15 39.90 -33.42
CA LEU A 673 -38.35 40.01 -34.63
C LEU A 673 -37.06 39.22 -34.51
N THR A 674 -36.30 39.40 -33.43
CA THR A 674 -35.06 38.65 -33.17
C THR A 674 -35.31 37.13 -33.08
N ILE A 675 -36.43 36.71 -32.48
CA ILE A 675 -36.83 35.29 -32.41
C ILE A 675 -37.09 34.76 -33.83
N ASN A 676 -37.88 35.46 -34.61
CA ASN A 676 -38.29 35.00 -35.95
C ASN A 676 -37.11 34.99 -36.94
N GLU A 677 -36.13 35.86 -36.80
CA GLU A 677 -34.90 35.88 -37.60
C GLU A 677 -33.93 34.74 -37.21
N THR A 678 -33.87 34.41 -35.93
CA THR A 678 -32.88 33.41 -35.42
C THR A 678 -33.37 31.94 -35.54
N LEU A 679 -34.65 31.72 -35.28
CA LEU A 679 -35.25 30.38 -35.19
C LEU A 679 -35.11 29.55 -36.45
N PRO A 680 -35.28 30.03 -37.69
CA PRO A 680 -35.14 29.23 -38.88
C PRO A 680 -33.77 28.60 -39.04
N ALA A 681 -32.70 29.31 -38.72
CA ALA A 681 -31.34 28.80 -38.79
C ALA A 681 -31.10 27.68 -37.75
N ALA A 682 -31.63 27.84 -36.52
CA ALA A 682 -31.53 26.82 -35.48
C ALA A 682 -32.33 25.54 -35.85
N LEU A 683 -33.53 25.69 -36.37
CA LEU A 683 -34.35 24.55 -36.84
C LEU A 683 -33.74 23.83 -38.05
N ALA A 684 -33.15 24.57 -38.99
CA ALA A 684 -32.44 24.01 -40.14
C ALA A 684 -31.23 23.16 -39.68
N SER A 685 -30.48 23.63 -38.70
CA SER A 685 -29.36 22.88 -38.10
C SER A 685 -29.84 21.57 -37.43
N ILE A 686 -30.99 21.62 -36.73
CA ILE A 686 -31.59 20.41 -36.13
C ILE A 686 -32.00 19.40 -37.23
N ALA A 687 -32.57 19.85 -38.34
CA ALA A 687 -33.08 19.00 -39.41
C ALA A 687 -31.99 18.42 -40.31
N THR A 688 -30.94 19.16 -40.61
CA THR A 688 -29.91 18.79 -41.62
C THR A 688 -28.83 17.85 -41.10
N GLY A 689 -28.91 17.39 -39.86
CA GLY A 689 -28.07 16.31 -39.39
C GLY A 689 -26.60 16.65 -39.11
N ALA A 690 -26.24 17.93 -38.95
CA ALA A 690 -24.93 18.30 -38.37
C ALA A 690 -24.80 17.59 -37.01
N GLU A 691 -23.99 16.52 -36.94
CA GLU A 691 -23.93 15.61 -35.80
C GLU A 691 -23.41 16.30 -34.52
N GLY A 692 -23.96 15.92 -33.39
CA GLY A 692 -23.38 16.10 -32.06
C GLY A 692 -23.62 17.47 -31.46
N VAL A 693 -22.56 18.23 -31.18
CA VAL A 693 -22.53 19.40 -30.30
C VAL A 693 -23.29 20.61 -30.93
N THR A 694 -23.16 20.83 -32.21
CA THR A 694 -23.83 21.96 -32.88
C THR A 694 -25.35 21.77 -32.90
N LYS A 695 -25.83 20.58 -33.22
CA LYS A 695 -27.24 20.22 -33.23
C LYS A 695 -27.87 20.36 -31.85
N ARG A 696 -27.16 19.92 -30.79
CA ARG A 696 -27.55 20.08 -29.40
C ARG A 696 -27.62 21.54 -28.99
N SER A 697 -26.58 22.34 -29.31
CA SER A 697 -26.54 23.76 -29.02
C SER A 697 -27.72 24.48 -29.69
N ASP A 698 -27.99 24.22 -30.95
CA ASP A 698 -29.10 24.82 -31.69
C ASP A 698 -30.47 24.34 -31.19
N ALA A 699 -30.58 23.12 -30.66
CA ALA A 699 -31.78 22.65 -29.99
C ALA A 699 -32.09 23.46 -28.70
N VAL A 700 -31.08 23.77 -27.90
CA VAL A 700 -31.23 24.64 -26.71
C VAL A 700 -31.56 26.08 -27.13
N VAL A 701 -30.93 26.63 -28.16
CA VAL A 701 -31.25 27.95 -28.75
C VAL A 701 -32.73 27.99 -29.17
N ALA A 702 -33.18 27.01 -29.95
CA ALA A 702 -34.58 26.95 -30.42
C ALA A 702 -35.58 26.86 -29.26
N ALA A 703 -35.29 26.02 -28.26
CA ALA A 703 -36.13 25.87 -27.07
C ALA A 703 -36.18 27.15 -26.22
N SER A 704 -35.04 27.81 -25.98
CA SER A 704 -35.01 29.10 -25.25
C SER A 704 -35.77 30.21 -25.96
N LEU A 705 -35.65 30.32 -27.29
CA LEU A 705 -36.45 31.25 -28.09
C LEU A 705 -37.94 30.91 -28.03
N ALA A 706 -38.30 29.65 -28.02
CA ALA A 706 -39.70 29.22 -27.92
C ALA A 706 -40.29 29.54 -26.55
N LEU A 707 -39.54 29.31 -25.45
CA LEU A 707 -39.96 29.70 -24.10
C LEU A 707 -40.18 31.22 -23.99
N LEU A 708 -39.32 32.03 -24.58
CA LEU A 708 -39.49 33.49 -24.64
C LEU A 708 -40.69 33.89 -25.49
N SER A 709 -40.89 33.19 -26.62
CA SER A 709 -42.08 33.42 -27.47
C SER A 709 -43.39 33.12 -26.72
N GLN A 710 -43.42 32.05 -25.88
CA GLN A 710 -44.57 31.75 -25.03
C GLN A 710 -44.85 32.90 -24.02
N ARG A 711 -43.80 33.49 -23.43
CA ARG A 711 -43.94 34.67 -22.54
C ARG A 711 -44.57 35.89 -23.25
N LEU A 712 -44.34 36.00 -24.54
CA LEU A 712 -44.94 37.01 -25.40
C LEU A 712 -46.34 36.63 -25.91
N GLY A 713 -46.89 35.51 -25.48
CA GLY A 713 -48.23 35.04 -25.91
C GLY A 713 -48.27 34.29 -27.23
N HIS A 714 -47.13 34.01 -27.85
CA HIS A 714 -47.04 33.32 -29.15
C HIS A 714 -46.75 31.83 -29.02
N THR A 715 -47.79 30.97 -28.93
CA THR A 715 -47.69 29.54 -28.72
C THR A 715 -47.32 28.76 -30.00
N ALA A 716 -47.55 29.28 -31.19
CA ALA A 716 -47.27 28.62 -32.46
C ALA A 716 -45.78 28.30 -32.65
N VAL A 717 -44.88 29.17 -32.19
CA VAL A 717 -43.43 28.99 -32.22
C VAL A 717 -43.05 27.78 -31.35
N ALA A 718 -43.60 27.69 -30.14
CA ALA A 718 -43.34 26.59 -29.21
C ALA A 718 -43.85 25.24 -29.76
N LYS A 719 -45.02 25.19 -30.39
CA LYS A 719 -45.54 23.98 -31.04
C LYS A 719 -44.60 23.48 -32.13
N LYS A 720 -44.09 24.37 -32.97
CA LYS A 720 -43.14 24.06 -34.06
C LYS A 720 -41.81 23.50 -33.49
N VAL A 721 -41.30 24.15 -32.46
CA VAL A 721 -40.02 23.71 -31.82
C VAL A 721 -40.21 22.37 -31.10
N LEU A 722 -41.28 22.20 -30.31
CA LEU A 722 -41.59 20.92 -29.66
C LEU A 722 -41.67 19.79 -30.70
N GLN A 723 -42.34 19.99 -31.83
CA GLN A 723 -42.39 19.02 -32.90
C GLN A 723 -41.00 18.67 -33.42
N ALA A 724 -40.16 19.66 -33.71
CA ALA A 724 -38.80 19.43 -34.21
C ALA A 724 -37.93 18.68 -33.21
N LEU A 725 -38.01 19.01 -31.91
CA LEU A 725 -37.24 18.36 -30.87
C LEU A 725 -37.71 16.93 -30.59
N THR A 726 -39.03 16.68 -30.51
CA THR A 726 -39.60 15.39 -30.19
C THR A 726 -39.49 14.34 -31.31
N THR A 727 -39.43 14.82 -32.57
CA THR A 727 -39.19 13.95 -33.74
C THR A 727 -37.74 13.54 -33.93
N THR A 728 -36.83 14.07 -33.10
CA THR A 728 -35.40 13.79 -33.15
C THR A 728 -35.00 13.01 -31.88
N PRO A 729 -35.00 11.64 -31.92
CA PRO A 729 -34.79 10.83 -30.72
C PRO A 729 -33.44 11.05 -30.00
N GLU A 730 -32.42 11.46 -30.73
CA GLU A 730 -31.10 11.80 -30.18
C GLU A 730 -31.19 13.01 -29.25
N LEU A 731 -31.98 14.02 -29.60
CA LEU A 731 -32.14 15.25 -28.81
C LEU A 731 -33.02 15.01 -27.58
N THR A 732 -34.09 14.22 -27.68
CA THR A 732 -34.96 13.90 -26.53
C THR A 732 -34.23 13.16 -25.41
N ARG A 733 -33.15 12.47 -25.75
CA ARG A 733 -32.30 11.77 -24.80
C ARG A 733 -31.26 12.67 -24.12
N MET A 734 -31.04 13.88 -24.63
CA MET A 734 -30.07 14.80 -24.02
C MET A 734 -30.69 15.51 -22.82
N PRO A 735 -30.09 15.42 -21.60
CA PRO A 735 -30.70 15.98 -20.39
C PRO A 735 -31.11 17.46 -20.53
N SER A 736 -30.20 18.28 -21.05
CA SER A 736 -30.48 19.71 -21.26
C SER A 736 -31.63 19.99 -22.24
N VAL A 737 -31.83 19.17 -23.24
CA VAL A 737 -32.93 19.33 -24.22
C VAL A 737 -34.23 18.74 -23.64
N ALA A 738 -34.17 17.58 -22.99
CA ALA A 738 -35.32 16.99 -22.31
C ALA A 738 -35.92 17.94 -21.29
N GLU A 739 -35.06 18.62 -20.52
CA GLU A 739 -35.44 19.67 -19.60
C GLU A 739 -36.17 20.82 -20.27
N GLN A 740 -35.65 21.34 -21.39
CA GLN A 740 -36.32 22.40 -22.14
C GLN A 740 -37.66 21.96 -22.74
N ILE A 741 -37.77 20.70 -23.19
CA ILE A 741 -39.04 20.14 -23.65
C ILE A 741 -40.10 20.16 -22.55
N LEU A 742 -39.71 19.75 -21.34
CA LEU A 742 -40.57 19.74 -20.16
C LEU A 742 -41.09 21.13 -19.81
N LEU A 743 -40.17 22.12 -19.77
CA LEU A 743 -40.54 23.53 -19.53
C LEU A 743 -41.50 24.08 -20.60
N LEU A 744 -41.24 23.77 -21.87
CA LEU A 744 -42.12 24.19 -23.00
C LEU A 744 -43.52 23.56 -22.87
N GLN A 745 -43.62 22.28 -22.49
CA GLN A 745 -44.87 21.59 -22.30
C GLN A 745 -45.67 22.16 -21.13
N ALA A 746 -44.99 22.34 -19.97
CA ALA A 746 -45.60 22.88 -18.76
C ALA A 746 -46.12 24.31 -19.02
N ARG A 747 -45.34 25.16 -19.69
CA ARG A 747 -45.76 26.52 -20.02
C ARG A 747 -46.88 26.54 -21.07
N MET A 748 -46.89 25.58 -21.99
CA MET A 748 -47.99 25.42 -22.95
C MET A 748 -49.30 25.06 -22.22
N ALA A 749 -49.25 24.09 -21.34
CA ALA A 749 -50.43 23.74 -20.53
C ALA A 749 -50.96 24.92 -19.72
N LEU A 750 -50.07 25.72 -19.12
CA LEU A 750 -50.44 26.94 -18.39
C LEU A 750 -51.15 27.96 -19.29
N LEU A 751 -50.63 28.21 -20.50
CA LEU A 751 -51.20 29.18 -21.45
C LEU A 751 -52.52 28.69 -22.04
N GLU A 752 -52.77 27.36 -22.09
CA GLU A 752 -54.00 26.75 -22.51
C GLU A 752 -55.06 26.68 -21.37
N GLY A 753 -54.75 27.23 -20.18
CA GLY A 753 -55.64 27.27 -19.04
C GLY A 753 -55.60 26.00 -18.13
N HIS A 754 -54.69 25.09 -18.39
CA HIS A 754 -54.50 23.82 -17.66
C HIS A 754 -53.41 23.95 -16.60
N ALA A 755 -53.56 24.87 -15.68
CA ALA A 755 -52.54 25.17 -14.67
C ALA A 755 -52.20 23.97 -13.74
N ASN A 756 -53.17 23.09 -13.44
CA ASN A 756 -52.94 21.86 -12.66
C ASN A 756 -52.05 20.89 -13.40
N ASP A 757 -52.15 20.74 -14.72
CA ASP A 757 -51.34 19.85 -15.53
C ASP A 757 -49.87 20.35 -15.56
N ALA A 758 -49.70 21.67 -15.68
CA ALA A 758 -48.40 22.29 -15.58
C ALA A 758 -47.71 22.02 -14.21
N ILE A 759 -48.46 22.17 -13.13
CA ILE A 759 -47.96 21.85 -11.76
C ILE A 759 -47.58 20.39 -11.64
N GLN A 760 -48.43 19.48 -12.13
CA GLN A 760 -48.18 18.04 -12.04
C GLN A 760 -46.92 17.63 -12.82
N LEU A 761 -46.76 18.16 -14.04
CA LEU A 761 -45.59 17.94 -14.88
C LEU A 761 -44.28 18.36 -14.18
N LEU A 762 -44.27 19.58 -13.62
CA LEU A 762 -43.06 20.11 -13.00
C LEU A 762 -42.75 19.49 -11.62
N LYS A 763 -43.76 19.24 -10.79
CA LYS A 763 -43.56 18.64 -9.45
C LYS A 763 -42.94 17.25 -9.48
N SER A 764 -43.21 16.46 -10.52
CA SER A 764 -42.59 15.16 -10.69
C SER A 764 -41.06 15.20 -10.94
N HIS A 765 -40.50 16.38 -11.20
CA HIS A 765 -39.10 16.62 -11.50
C HIS A 765 -38.42 17.54 -10.48
N LEU A 766 -39.00 17.75 -9.31
CA LEU A 766 -38.39 18.51 -8.21
C LEU A 766 -37.53 17.58 -7.35
N ASP A 767 -36.33 17.28 -7.79
CA ASP A 767 -35.37 16.40 -7.10
C ASP A 767 -34.08 17.11 -6.66
N GLY A 768 -34.01 18.42 -6.82
CA GLY A 768 -32.85 19.27 -6.55
C GLY A 768 -32.02 19.58 -7.80
N SER A 769 -32.32 18.94 -8.94
CA SER A 769 -31.68 19.22 -10.24
C SER A 769 -32.55 20.06 -11.17
N GLU A 770 -33.76 20.46 -10.75
CA GLU A 770 -34.67 21.34 -11.51
C GLU A 770 -34.01 22.66 -11.84
N THR A 771 -34.39 23.25 -12.99
CA THR A 771 -33.90 24.58 -13.42
C THR A 771 -34.63 25.72 -12.75
N TYR A 772 -34.06 26.92 -12.80
CA TYR A 772 -34.68 28.16 -12.28
C TYR A 772 -36.08 28.41 -12.88
N GLN A 773 -36.25 28.12 -14.17
CA GLN A 773 -37.51 28.28 -14.88
C GLN A 773 -38.64 27.36 -14.43
N HIS A 774 -38.35 26.19 -13.78
CA HIS A 774 -39.37 25.37 -13.14
C HIS A 774 -40.16 26.18 -12.11
N HIS A 775 -39.45 26.82 -11.20
CA HIS A 775 -40.04 27.60 -10.13
C HIS A 775 -40.72 28.85 -10.61
N VAL A 776 -40.23 29.47 -11.73
CA VAL A 776 -40.91 30.57 -12.40
C VAL A 776 -42.28 30.11 -12.93
N ILE A 777 -42.33 29.00 -13.64
CA ILE A 777 -43.58 28.47 -14.21
C ILE A 777 -44.52 27.99 -13.10
N LEU A 778 -44.00 27.30 -12.06
CA LEU A 778 -44.81 26.90 -10.91
C LEU A 778 -45.44 28.07 -10.19
N LYS A 779 -44.68 29.16 -9.94
CA LYS A 779 -45.23 30.42 -9.40
C LYS A 779 -46.39 30.95 -10.26
N GLU A 780 -46.20 31.04 -11.57
CA GLU A 780 -47.22 31.52 -12.50
C GLU A 780 -48.45 30.59 -12.50
N ALA A 781 -48.28 29.28 -12.44
CA ALA A 781 -49.36 28.30 -12.40
C ALA A 781 -50.15 28.39 -11.09
N TYR A 782 -49.49 28.56 -9.94
CA TYR A 782 -50.19 28.74 -8.67
C TYR A 782 -50.98 30.06 -8.62
N LEU A 783 -50.40 31.16 -9.19
CA LEU A 783 -51.12 32.43 -9.31
C LEU A 783 -52.34 32.31 -10.21
N ALA A 784 -52.28 31.52 -11.31
CA ALA A 784 -53.44 31.26 -12.18
C ALA A 784 -54.56 30.46 -11.48
N LEU A 785 -54.25 29.69 -10.41
CA LEU A 785 -55.21 28.99 -9.58
C LEU A 785 -55.63 29.78 -8.31
N ASP A 786 -55.16 31.00 -8.13
CA ASP A 786 -55.33 31.84 -6.93
C ASP A 786 -54.75 31.18 -5.64
N ASP A 787 -53.80 30.26 -5.80
CA ASP A 787 -53.04 29.64 -4.66
C ASP A 787 -51.91 30.54 -4.24
N GLN A 788 -52.25 31.60 -3.50
CA GLN A 788 -51.27 32.62 -3.04
C GLN A 788 -50.21 32.04 -2.12
N ARG A 789 -50.58 30.99 -1.33
CA ARG A 789 -49.64 30.35 -0.41
C ARG A 789 -48.53 29.63 -1.16
N SER A 790 -48.88 28.76 -2.11
CA SER A 790 -47.87 28.03 -2.93
C SER A 790 -47.08 29.01 -3.81
N ALA A 791 -47.70 30.01 -4.41
CA ALA A 791 -47.01 31.04 -5.17
C ALA A 791 -45.96 31.79 -4.32
N SER A 792 -46.28 32.15 -3.06
CA SER A 792 -45.35 32.78 -2.13
C SER A 792 -44.15 31.88 -1.76
N ASN A 793 -44.38 30.56 -1.67
CA ASN A 793 -43.26 29.62 -1.45
C ASN A 793 -42.30 29.60 -2.63
N GLU A 794 -42.81 29.61 -3.87
CA GLU A 794 -41.98 29.66 -5.07
C GLU A 794 -41.23 30.99 -5.17
N ILE A 795 -41.88 32.15 -4.86
CA ILE A 795 -41.21 33.45 -4.80
C ILE A 795 -40.08 33.44 -3.77
N SER A 796 -40.30 32.81 -2.60
CA SER A 796 -39.28 32.72 -1.57
C SER A 796 -38.10 31.89 -2.05
N TRP A 797 -38.37 30.77 -2.74
CA TRP A 797 -37.32 29.95 -3.33
C TRP A 797 -36.51 30.73 -4.40
N LEU A 798 -37.18 31.41 -5.34
CA LEU A 798 -36.56 32.23 -6.38
C LEU A 798 -35.64 33.31 -5.82
N LYS A 799 -36.02 33.92 -4.66
CA LYS A 799 -35.17 34.87 -3.94
C LYS A 799 -33.92 34.27 -3.37
N ILE A 800 -34.05 33.11 -2.71
CA ILE A 800 -32.91 32.38 -2.10
C ILE A 800 -31.97 31.87 -3.20
N ALA A 801 -32.53 31.33 -4.27
CA ALA A 801 -31.83 30.79 -5.43
C ALA A 801 -31.32 31.85 -6.41
N HIS A 802 -31.26 33.14 -6.04
CA HIS A 802 -30.81 34.21 -6.94
C HIS A 802 -29.46 33.95 -7.58
N GLY A 803 -28.47 33.42 -6.80
CA GLY A 803 -27.17 33.03 -7.32
C GLY A 803 -27.26 31.93 -8.38
N ARG A 804 -28.23 31.01 -8.26
CA ARG A 804 -28.50 29.96 -9.26
C ARG A 804 -28.91 30.52 -10.61
N ALA A 805 -29.62 31.64 -10.65
CA ALA A 805 -29.97 32.30 -11.89
C ALA A 805 -28.76 32.65 -12.75
N TYR A 806 -27.65 33.00 -12.13
CA TYR A 806 -26.37 33.25 -12.79
C TYR A 806 -25.57 31.96 -13.09
N ALA A 807 -25.59 31.02 -12.17
CA ALA A 807 -24.71 29.82 -12.22
C ALA A 807 -25.27 28.70 -13.11
N GLU A 808 -26.54 28.77 -13.50
CA GLU A 808 -27.20 27.70 -14.25
C GLU A 808 -26.70 27.65 -15.69
N PHE A 809 -26.16 26.47 -16.09
CA PHE A 809 -25.51 26.28 -17.40
C PHE A 809 -26.16 25.18 -18.26
N GLY A 810 -27.42 24.96 -18.25
CA GLY A 810 -28.18 23.91 -18.97
C GLY A 810 -27.83 23.69 -20.46
N GLY A 811 -26.53 23.68 -20.81
CA GLY A 811 -26.02 23.49 -22.17
C GLY A 811 -25.84 24.79 -22.97
N CYS A 812 -26.34 25.91 -22.48
CA CYS A 812 -26.11 27.25 -23.02
C CYS A 812 -26.40 28.32 -21.94
N GLY A 813 -25.39 28.64 -21.11
CA GLY A 813 -25.54 29.66 -20.07
C GLY A 813 -26.08 30.99 -20.62
N TRP A 814 -25.60 31.45 -21.75
CA TRP A 814 -26.03 32.69 -22.39
C TRP A 814 -27.48 32.65 -22.86
N CYS A 815 -28.04 31.52 -23.15
CA CYS A 815 -29.44 31.39 -23.54
C CYS A 815 -30.40 31.52 -22.37
N GLN A 816 -30.01 31.14 -21.17
CA GLN A 816 -30.90 31.07 -20.02
C GLN A 816 -30.63 32.17 -18.98
N GLN A 817 -29.36 32.48 -18.73
CA GLN A 817 -28.94 33.43 -17.68
C GLN A 817 -29.60 34.78 -17.73
N PRO A 818 -29.69 35.51 -18.88
CA PRO A 818 -30.32 36.83 -18.87
C PRO A 818 -31.79 36.79 -18.44
N MET A 819 -32.56 35.78 -18.85
CA MET A 819 -33.95 35.61 -18.47
C MET A 819 -34.10 35.19 -17.00
N ASN A 820 -33.25 34.22 -16.55
CA ASN A 820 -33.26 33.78 -15.17
C ASN A 820 -32.93 34.92 -14.20
N VAL A 821 -31.94 35.75 -14.56
CA VAL A 821 -31.50 36.89 -13.75
C VAL A 821 -32.56 37.99 -13.74
N PHE A 822 -33.21 38.28 -14.88
CA PHE A 822 -34.36 39.17 -14.91
C PHE A 822 -35.49 38.69 -13.99
N ASP A 823 -35.86 37.40 -14.03
CA ASP A 823 -36.87 36.84 -13.16
C ASP A 823 -36.45 36.88 -11.67
N ALA A 824 -35.16 36.69 -11.38
CA ALA A 824 -34.59 36.80 -10.03
C ALA A 824 -34.69 38.25 -9.48
N ALA A 825 -34.32 39.22 -10.29
CA ALA A 825 -34.44 40.64 -9.95
C ALA A 825 -35.91 41.03 -9.65
N MET A 826 -36.85 40.53 -10.45
CA MET A 826 -38.29 40.74 -10.22
C MET A 826 -38.78 40.06 -8.94
N ALA A 827 -38.37 38.83 -8.69
CA ALA A 827 -38.69 38.09 -7.45
C ALA A 827 -38.12 38.75 -6.19
N ALA A 828 -36.90 39.32 -6.28
CA ALA A 828 -36.24 40.05 -5.21
C ALA A 828 -36.93 41.42 -4.89
N GLY A 829 -37.82 41.88 -5.75
CA GLY A 829 -38.45 43.23 -5.64
C GLY A 829 -37.51 44.37 -5.97
N ARG A 830 -36.42 44.08 -6.69
CA ARG A 830 -35.45 45.06 -7.18
C ARG A 830 -35.96 45.79 -8.38
#